data_745033b4c06cbc9442c646b34ccb4247
#
_entry.id   745033b4c06cbc9442c646b34ccb4247
#
_cell.length_a   1.000
_cell.length_b   1.000
_cell.length_c   1.000
_cell.angle_alpha   90.00
_cell.angle_beta   90.00
_cell.angle_gamma   90.00
#
_symmetry.space_group_name_H-M   'P 1'
#
loop_
_entity.id
_entity.type
_entity.pdbx_description
1 polymer ?
#
loop_
_entity_poly.entity_id
_entity_poly.type
_entity_poly.pdbx_seq_one_letter_code
_entity_poly.pdbx_strand_id
1 'polypeptide(L)'
;IILGMAHRGRLNVQVNVLEKPYRDVFCEFESSYDPEALVGSGDVKYHNGYFSDVRIADGTVVRMVLLSNASHLESVDPVVEGLARARQDLLGDPEGKWVLPLLIHGDAAFAGEGIVAETLNMSQLEGYRTGGTVHIIINNQIGYTTPPKDARSTCYSTDVAKMLMVPIFHVHGESPEAALHVVRLACDYRSRFGKDVVIDVVCYRRYGHNEGDEPYFTQPQMYSRIRERRPIHDLYSQALLDEKIVSADEIQGMKNGINECLDAEYRARECVFPASKFYENWEGINLEYSDQAVETGVPAERLLVLARRVNTVPQGFSAYSKLVALLGRRLETVEKGEGIDWANAESLAFASLLSEGIPIRLTGQDTRRGTFSQRHSVLVSTETEESFVPLSALGEGQALFLAYDSLLSEEGALGFEYGYSLGQPHGLILWEAQFGDFINNAQAIVDLYIASGESKWRRPSGLVLLLPHGLEGLGPEHSSARLERFLQLCAGDNLQVCNPSTPAQYFHLLRRQVKQPFRKPLVVMTPKSLLRHPRAVSSLGDLTSGYFRPVLADGGTGKTERVLVCSGKICYELLQRREDLRASHLALVRLEQVNPFPTKALEALAGRLAEAREWCWVQEEPENMGAWNFVRPRLAALVHKHVRYIGRKASASPAPGFHNIYKLEQEAVISEAVGPKP
;
A
#
# COMPACT_ATOMS: atom_id res chain seq x y z
N ILE A 1 -14.80 -13.00 9.45
CA ILE A 1 -13.54 -13.69 9.13
C ILE A 1 -12.94 -13.06 7.89
N ILE A 2 -11.65 -12.74 7.92
CA ILE A 2 -10.90 -12.22 6.76
C ILE A 2 -9.95 -13.32 6.30
N LEU A 3 -10.12 -13.78 5.06
CA LEU A 3 -9.36 -14.91 4.50
C LEU A 3 -8.35 -14.45 3.44
N GLY A 4 -7.14 -15.00 3.52
CA GLY A 4 -6.16 -15.05 2.44
C GLY A 4 -5.81 -16.47 2.08
N MET A 5 -5.59 -16.74 0.80
CA MET A 5 -5.19 -18.08 0.39
C MET A 5 -4.56 -18.07 -1.00
N ALA A 6 -3.70 -19.06 -1.26
CA ALA A 6 -3.19 -19.33 -2.59
C ALA A 6 -4.31 -19.71 -3.58
N HIS A 7 -3.95 -19.83 -4.86
CA HIS A 7 -4.89 -20.14 -5.94
C HIS A 7 -5.50 -21.55 -5.86
N ARG A 8 -4.74 -22.57 -5.35
CA ARG A 8 -5.20 -23.96 -5.29
C ARG A 8 -6.30 -24.16 -4.24
N GLY A 9 -7.43 -24.68 -4.68
CA GLY A 9 -8.60 -24.89 -3.83
C GLY A 9 -9.48 -23.64 -3.64
N ARG A 10 -9.14 -22.52 -4.24
CA ARG A 10 -9.88 -21.25 -4.05
C ARG A 10 -11.33 -21.34 -4.51
N LEU A 11 -11.59 -21.93 -5.66
CA LEU A 11 -12.98 -22.12 -6.14
C LEU A 11 -13.78 -23.01 -5.21
N ASN A 12 -13.15 -24.04 -4.64
CA ASN A 12 -13.78 -24.90 -3.65
C ASN A 12 -14.17 -24.13 -2.38
N VAL A 13 -13.25 -23.28 -1.87
CA VAL A 13 -13.53 -22.41 -0.71
C VAL A 13 -14.63 -21.40 -1.04
N GLN A 14 -14.62 -20.79 -2.23
CA GLN A 14 -15.67 -19.86 -2.64
C GLN A 14 -17.05 -20.50 -2.62
N VAL A 15 -17.17 -21.72 -3.14
CA VAL A 15 -18.47 -22.41 -3.24
C VAL A 15 -18.89 -23.03 -1.90
N ASN A 16 -18.01 -23.83 -1.29
CA ASN A 16 -18.40 -24.66 -0.14
C ASN A 16 -18.26 -23.96 1.23
N VAL A 17 -17.52 -22.86 1.30
CA VAL A 17 -17.32 -22.10 2.55
C VAL A 17 -17.98 -20.73 2.50
N LEU A 18 -17.89 -20.02 1.37
CA LEU A 18 -18.48 -18.70 1.20
C LEU A 18 -19.83 -18.74 0.44
N GLU A 19 -20.34 -19.92 0.13
CA GLU A 19 -21.66 -20.14 -0.50
C GLU A 19 -21.84 -19.40 -1.83
N LYS A 20 -20.75 -19.24 -2.61
CA LYS A 20 -20.83 -18.69 -3.96
C LYS A 20 -21.63 -19.66 -4.85
N PRO A 21 -22.64 -19.19 -5.60
CA PRO A 21 -23.42 -20.05 -6.47
C PRO A 21 -22.54 -20.76 -7.51
N TYR A 22 -22.78 -22.06 -7.75
CA TYR A 22 -22.06 -22.83 -8.77
C TYR A 22 -22.21 -22.23 -10.17
N ARG A 23 -23.38 -21.69 -10.50
CA ARG A 23 -23.62 -21.00 -11.78
C ARG A 23 -22.66 -19.86 -12.05
N ASP A 24 -22.29 -19.09 -11.02
CA ASP A 24 -21.33 -17.96 -11.15
C ASP A 24 -19.93 -18.50 -11.45
N VAL A 25 -19.54 -19.61 -10.82
CA VAL A 25 -18.27 -20.29 -11.09
C VAL A 25 -18.25 -20.87 -12.51
N PHE A 26 -19.34 -21.50 -12.97
CA PHE A 26 -19.42 -21.98 -14.33
C PHE A 26 -19.29 -20.87 -15.37
N CYS A 27 -19.88 -19.70 -15.11
CA CYS A 27 -19.70 -18.53 -15.98
C CYS A 27 -18.26 -18.05 -16.06
N GLU A 28 -17.48 -18.15 -14.97
CA GLU A 28 -16.06 -17.80 -14.99
C GLU A 28 -15.19 -18.75 -15.82
N PHE A 29 -15.68 -19.96 -16.12
CA PHE A 29 -15.01 -20.90 -17.04
C PHE A 29 -15.37 -20.65 -18.51
N GLU A 30 -16.54 -20.10 -18.78
CA GLU A 30 -16.98 -19.78 -20.15
C GLU A 30 -16.51 -18.37 -20.50
N SER A 31 -15.45 -18.20 -21.20
CA SER A 31 -14.85 -16.91 -21.59
C SER A 31 -15.75 -16.00 -22.47
N SER A 32 -17.06 -16.18 -22.42
CA SER A 32 -18.06 -15.50 -23.26
C SER A 32 -18.66 -14.25 -22.61
N TYR A 33 -17.80 -13.44 -21.97
CA TYR A 33 -18.22 -12.15 -21.43
C TYR A 33 -18.26 -11.08 -22.51
N ASP A 34 -19.26 -10.22 -22.43
CA ASP A 34 -19.30 -9.00 -23.22
C ASP A 34 -18.12 -8.09 -22.85
N PRO A 35 -17.17 -7.84 -23.75
CA PRO A 35 -16.02 -6.97 -23.45
C PRO A 35 -16.41 -5.56 -23.05
N GLU A 36 -17.58 -5.06 -23.51
CA GLU A 36 -18.07 -3.71 -23.18
C GLU A 36 -18.65 -3.65 -21.75
N ALA A 37 -19.06 -4.78 -21.18
CA ALA A 37 -19.53 -4.87 -19.80
C ALA A 37 -18.39 -4.97 -18.77
N LEU A 38 -17.15 -5.24 -19.23
CA LEU A 38 -16.00 -5.39 -18.37
C LEU A 38 -15.46 -4.01 -17.93
N VAL A 39 -15.59 -3.70 -16.67
CA VAL A 39 -14.93 -2.51 -16.07
C VAL A 39 -13.56 -2.90 -15.55
N GLY A 40 -12.49 -2.34 -16.12
CA GLY A 40 -11.11 -2.70 -15.82
C GLY A 40 -10.60 -3.87 -16.66
N SER A 41 -9.46 -4.43 -16.30
CA SER A 41 -8.85 -5.57 -17.01
C SER A 41 -9.36 -6.94 -16.56
N GLY A 42 -9.94 -7.02 -15.35
CA GLY A 42 -10.26 -8.28 -14.72
C GLY A 42 -9.03 -9.11 -14.35
N ASP A 43 -9.26 -10.28 -13.74
CA ASP A 43 -8.22 -11.25 -13.41
C ASP A 43 -8.74 -12.68 -13.61
N VAL A 44 -7.84 -13.65 -13.61
CA VAL A 44 -8.23 -15.07 -13.70
C VAL A 44 -9.04 -15.49 -12.49
N LYS A 45 -9.98 -16.41 -12.68
CA LYS A 45 -10.91 -16.87 -11.63
C LYS A 45 -10.23 -17.34 -10.35
N TYR A 46 -9.01 -17.86 -10.45
CA TYR A 46 -8.24 -18.36 -9.29
C TYR A 46 -7.64 -17.25 -8.41
N HIS A 47 -7.75 -15.99 -8.81
CA HIS A 47 -7.28 -14.83 -8.04
C HIS A 47 -8.43 -14.00 -7.46
N ASN A 48 -9.64 -14.16 -7.96
CA ASN A 48 -10.77 -13.37 -7.53
C ASN A 48 -11.15 -13.64 -6.07
N GLY A 49 -11.41 -12.56 -5.35
CA GLY A 49 -11.99 -12.60 -4.02
C GLY A 49 -13.49 -12.80 -4.04
N TYR A 50 -14.05 -13.10 -2.89
CA TYR A 50 -15.50 -13.19 -2.69
C TYR A 50 -15.85 -12.83 -1.26
N PHE A 51 -17.06 -12.34 -1.03
CA PHE A 51 -17.55 -12.15 0.33
C PHE A 51 -19.02 -12.51 0.43
N SER A 52 -19.41 -13.00 1.59
CA SER A 52 -20.77 -13.38 1.91
C SER A 52 -21.04 -13.32 3.40
N ASP A 53 -22.31 -13.28 3.74
CA ASP A 53 -22.80 -13.45 5.10
C ASP A 53 -23.29 -14.88 5.23
N VAL A 54 -22.49 -15.73 5.88
CA VAL A 54 -22.80 -17.15 6.08
C VAL A 54 -23.54 -17.33 7.39
N ARG A 55 -24.67 -18.02 7.36
CA ARG A 55 -25.44 -18.36 8.56
C ARG A 55 -25.00 -19.72 9.10
N ILE A 56 -24.44 -19.73 10.31
CA ILE A 56 -24.01 -20.96 10.97
C ILE A 56 -25.20 -21.63 11.71
N ALA A 57 -24.99 -22.87 12.19
CA ALA A 57 -26.05 -23.75 12.70
C ALA A 57 -26.86 -23.17 13.88
N ASP A 58 -26.28 -22.30 14.70
CA ASP A 58 -26.97 -21.63 15.81
C ASP A 58 -27.77 -20.38 15.38
N GLY A 59 -27.76 -20.06 14.09
CA GLY A 59 -28.43 -18.89 13.51
C GLY A 59 -27.57 -17.63 13.45
N THR A 60 -26.36 -17.64 14.01
CA THR A 60 -25.43 -16.52 13.95
C THR A 60 -25.00 -16.26 12.50
N VAL A 61 -24.93 -15.00 12.11
CA VAL A 61 -24.44 -14.59 10.80
C VAL A 61 -22.97 -14.19 10.91
N VAL A 62 -22.12 -14.87 10.17
CA VAL A 62 -20.68 -14.61 10.11
C VAL A 62 -20.34 -13.99 8.76
N ARG A 63 -19.86 -12.74 8.77
CA ARG A 63 -19.32 -12.13 7.56
C ARG A 63 -17.97 -12.73 7.23
N MET A 64 -17.87 -13.28 6.03
CA MET A 64 -16.64 -13.89 5.50
C MET A 64 -16.18 -13.12 4.28
N VAL A 65 -14.90 -12.73 4.28
CA VAL A 65 -14.27 -11.96 3.20
C VAL A 65 -13.02 -12.71 2.74
N LEU A 66 -13.05 -13.26 1.55
CA LEU A 66 -11.87 -13.80 0.87
C LEU A 66 -11.28 -12.72 -0.01
N LEU A 67 -10.04 -12.31 0.30
CA LEU A 67 -9.35 -11.29 -0.48
C LEU A 67 -8.96 -11.80 -1.87
N SER A 68 -9.02 -10.91 -2.86
CA SER A 68 -8.34 -11.15 -4.13
C SER A 68 -6.83 -11.13 -3.91
N ASN A 69 -6.10 -11.97 -4.63
CA ASN A 69 -4.63 -12.00 -4.57
C ASN A 69 -4.02 -12.31 -5.93
N ALA A 70 -2.73 -12.02 -6.04
CA ALA A 70 -1.93 -12.33 -7.22
C ALA A 70 -1.39 -13.78 -7.19
N SER A 71 -0.72 -14.19 -8.28
CA SER A 71 0.02 -15.45 -8.33
C SER A 71 1.27 -15.49 -7.46
N HIS A 72 1.75 -14.34 -6.98
CA HIS A 72 2.87 -14.24 -6.04
C HIS A 72 2.40 -14.77 -4.69
N LEU A 73 2.83 -15.98 -4.39
CA LEU A 73 2.38 -16.71 -3.22
C LEU A 73 2.75 -15.94 -1.94
N GLU A 74 1.86 -15.99 -0.94
CA GLU A 74 1.99 -15.38 0.38
C GLU A 74 1.95 -13.83 0.41
N SER A 75 2.00 -13.16 -0.74
CA SER A 75 1.92 -11.68 -0.79
C SER A 75 0.61 -11.12 -0.24
N VAL A 76 -0.43 -11.93 -0.15
CA VAL A 76 -1.74 -11.58 0.44
C VAL A 76 -1.73 -11.59 1.97
N ASP A 77 -0.77 -12.25 2.62
CA ASP A 77 -0.76 -12.45 4.06
C ASP A 77 -0.81 -11.14 4.84
N PRO A 78 0.13 -10.20 4.65
CA PRO A 78 0.08 -8.92 5.35
C PRO A 78 -1.14 -8.08 4.93
N VAL A 79 -1.67 -8.27 3.72
CA VAL A 79 -2.89 -7.56 3.27
C VAL A 79 -4.11 -8.01 4.08
N VAL A 80 -4.23 -9.31 4.38
CA VAL A 80 -5.27 -9.86 5.26
C VAL A 80 -5.15 -9.27 6.65
N GLU A 81 -3.94 -9.25 7.21
CA GLU A 81 -3.69 -8.70 8.55
C GLU A 81 -4.05 -7.21 8.61
N GLY A 82 -3.69 -6.44 7.60
CA GLY A 82 -4.01 -5.01 7.52
C GLY A 82 -5.51 -4.75 7.45
N LEU A 83 -6.25 -5.50 6.61
CA LEU A 83 -7.70 -5.38 6.53
C LEU A 83 -8.37 -5.82 7.83
N ALA A 84 -7.90 -6.92 8.46
CA ALA A 84 -8.42 -7.38 9.73
C ALA A 84 -8.25 -6.32 10.83
N ARG A 85 -7.05 -5.72 10.92
CA ARG A 85 -6.77 -4.65 11.89
C ARG A 85 -7.64 -3.42 11.64
N ALA A 86 -7.81 -2.98 10.40
CA ALA A 86 -8.70 -1.85 10.09
C ALA A 86 -10.15 -2.12 10.55
N ARG A 87 -10.62 -3.34 10.39
CA ARG A 87 -11.95 -3.75 10.87
C ARG A 87 -12.05 -3.76 12.39
N GLN A 88 -11.02 -4.26 13.07
CA GLN A 88 -10.94 -4.23 14.54
C GLN A 88 -10.98 -2.80 15.07
N ASP A 89 -10.18 -1.90 14.48
CA ASP A 89 -10.14 -0.49 14.87
C ASP A 89 -11.51 0.19 14.64
N LEU A 90 -12.20 -0.09 13.54
CA LEU A 90 -13.55 0.42 13.25
C LEU A 90 -14.63 -0.10 14.21
N LEU A 91 -14.52 -1.35 14.62
CA LEU A 91 -15.49 -1.99 15.53
C LEU A 91 -15.19 -1.71 17.01
N GLY A 92 -14.07 -1.06 17.32
CA GLY A 92 -13.60 -0.87 18.69
C GLY A 92 -13.22 -2.19 19.36
N ASP A 93 -12.57 -3.09 18.61
CA ASP A 93 -12.11 -4.42 19.05
C ASP A 93 -10.58 -4.47 19.25
N PRO A 94 -10.03 -3.82 20.27
CA PRO A 94 -8.59 -3.73 20.48
C PRO A 94 -7.93 -5.07 20.85
N GLU A 95 -8.72 -6.04 21.28
CA GLU A 95 -8.26 -7.39 21.63
C GLU A 95 -8.35 -8.37 20.44
N GLY A 96 -8.93 -7.97 19.32
CA GLY A 96 -9.08 -8.80 18.12
C GLY A 96 -10.00 -10.01 18.30
N LYS A 97 -11.03 -9.88 19.13
CA LYS A 97 -11.96 -10.98 19.44
C LYS A 97 -13.03 -11.21 18.39
N TRP A 98 -13.46 -10.16 17.70
CA TRP A 98 -14.58 -10.20 16.77
C TRP A 98 -14.17 -10.40 15.32
N VAL A 99 -12.92 -10.04 14.99
CA VAL A 99 -12.38 -10.22 13.64
C VAL A 99 -11.25 -11.24 13.66
N LEU A 100 -11.44 -12.32 12.90
CA LEU A 100 -10.47 -13.42 12.77
C LEU A 100 -9.78 -13.34 11.42
N PRO A 101 -8.46 -13.08 11.34
CA PRO A 101 -7.67 -13.37 10.17
C PRO A 101 -7.42 -14.87 10.05
N LEU A 102 -7.56 -15.40 8.83
CA LEU A 102 -7.33 -16.80 8.48
C LEU A 102 -6.51 -16.87 7.19
N LEU A 103 -5.35 -17.53 7.26
CA LEU A 103 -4.46 -17.69 6.14
C LEU A 103 -4.31 -19.17 5.77
N ILE A 104 -4.49 -19.49 4.48
CA ILE A 104 -4.36 -20.85 3.95
C ILE A 104 -3.19 -20.89 2.98
N HIS A 105 -2.14 -21.58 3.35
CA HIS A 105 -0.83 -21.63 2.69
C HIS A 105 -0.61 -22.94 1.95
N GLY A 106 0.30 -22.92 0.97
CA GLY A 106 0.98 -24.12 0.48
C GLY A 106 2.27 -24.38 1.27
N ASP A 107 2.64 -25.64 1.45
CA ASP A 107 3.81 -26.02 2.26
C ASP A 107 5.14 -25.46 1.73
N ALA A 108 5.34 -25.47 0.41
CA ALA A 108 6.55 -24.95 -0.19
C ALA A 108 6.64 -23.42 -0.09
N ALA A 109 5.52 -22.72 -0.26
CA ALA A 109 5.45 -21.27 -0.15
C ALA A 109 5.65 -20.81 1.31
N PHE A 110 4.93 -21.41 2.25
CA PHE A 110 5.08 -21.09 3.69
C PHE A 110 6.51 -21.24 4.20
N ALA A 111 7.23 -22.29 3.73
CA ALA A 111 8.61 -22.49 4.10
C ALA A 111 9.63 -21.61 3.36
N GLY A 112 9.29 -21.14 2.15
CA GLY A 112 10.26 -20.53 1.23
C GLY A 112 10.11 -19.02 1.02
N GLU A 113 8.91 -18.47 1.14
CA GLU A 113 8.65 -17.05 0.87
C GLU A 113 9.01 -16.18 2.08
N GLY A 114 9.89 -15.20 1.88
CA GLY A 114 10.35 -14.31 2.97
C GLY A 114 9.25 -13.53 3.64
N ILE A 115 8.21 -13.15 2.90
CA ILE A 115 7.07 -12.38 3.41
C ILE A 115 6.28 -13.13 4.50
N VAL A 116 6.34 -14.47 4.52
CA VAL A 116 5.78 -15.28 5.62
C VAL A 116 6.46 -14.94 6.94
N ALA A 117 7.80 -14.92 6.97
CA ALA A 117 8.55 -14.57 8.17
C ALA A 117 8.31 -13.11 8.58
N GLU A 118 8.16 -12.19 7.62
CA GLU A 118 7.80 -10.81 7.87
C GLU A 118 6.41 -10.69 8.52
N THR A 119 5.41 -11.38 7.99
CA THR A 119 4.04 -11.41 8.52
C THR A 119 3.99 -12.01 9.92
N LEU A 120 4.66 -13.15 10.14
CA LEU A 120 4.77 -13.76 11.46
C LEU A 120 5.39 -12.82 12.49
N ASN A 121 6.44 -12.08 12.10
CA ASN A 121 7.11 -11.13 12.99
C ASN A 121 6.20 -9.95 13.37
N MET A 122 5.22 -9.58 12.57
CA MET A 122 4.26 -8.53 12.87
C MET A 122 3.22 -8.92 13.93
N SER A 123 2.97 -10.21 14.14
CA SER A 123 1.79 -10.75 14.84
C SER A 123 1.58 -10.24 16.26
N GLN A 124 2.63 -9.85 16.98
CA GLN A 124 2.55 -9.34 18.36
C GLN A 124 2.99 -7.88 18.51
N LEU A 125 3.35 -7.22 17.41
CA LEU A 125 3.73 -5.81 17.44
C LEU A 125 2.51 -4.93 17.63
N GLU A 126 2.59 -3.91 18.49
CA GLU A 126 1.47 -3.04 18.86
C GLU A 126 0.76 -2.44 17.64
N GLY A 127 1.52 -1.99 16.64
CA GLY A 127 0.98 -1.38 15.42
C GLY A 127 0.34 -2.37 14.44
N TYR A 128 0.58 -3.68 14.58
CA TYR A 128 0.28 -4.69 13.57
C TYR A 128 -0.55 -5.89 14.07
N ARG A 129 -0.52 -6.16 15.39
CA ARG A 129 -1.23 -7.32 15.97
C ARG A 129 -2.73 -7.29 15.66
N THR A 130 -3.29 -8.48 15.45
CA THR A 130 -4.71 -8.71 15.12
C THR A 130 -5.42 -9.65 16.12
N GLY A 131 -4.82 -9.90 17.29
CA GLY A 131 -5.35 -10.85 18.27
C GLY A 131 -5.12 -12.31 17.88
N GLY A 132 -4.13 -12.56 17.04
CA GLY A 132 -3.71 -13.86 16.55
C GLY A 132 -4.38 -14.27 15.24
N THR A 133 -3.61 -14.96 14.40
CA THR A 133 -4.00 -15.49 13.09
C THR A 133 -4.04 -17.00 13.13
N VAL A 134 -5.01 -17.61 12.47
CA VAL A 134 -5.04 -19.05 12.24
C VAL A 134 -4.40 -19.33 10.89
N HIS A 135 -3.24 -20.00 10.91
CA HIS A 135 -2.53 -20.43 9.71
C HIS A 135 -2.83 -21.89 9.42
N ILE A 136 -3.31 -22.18 8.22
CA ILE A 136 -3.58 -23.54 7.76
C ILE A 136 -2.67 -23.85 6.57
N ILE A 137 -1.76 -24.78 6.73
CA ILE A 137 -0.86 -25.21 5.67
C ILE A 137 -1.44 -26.46 5.01
N ILE A 138 -1.84 -26.35 3.74
CA ILE A 138 -2.24 -27.49 2.92
C ILE A 138 -0.96 -28.13 2.36
N ASN A 139 -0.41 -29.03 3.15
CA ASN A 139 0.90 -29.65 2.90
C ASN A 139 0.76 -30.84 1.95
N ASN A 140 0.80 -30.54 0.65
CA ASN A 140 0.76 -31.59 -0.38
C ASN A 140 2.12 -32.16 -0.72
N GLN A 141 3.19 -31.76 -0.01
CA GLN A 141 4.54 -32.29 -0.07
C GLN A 141 5.26 -32.08 -1.42
N ILE A 142 4.82 -31.08 -2.17
CA ILE A 142 5.44 -30.72 -3.45
C ILE A 142 5.16 -29.25 -3.83
N GLY A 143 6.20 -28.52 -4.26
CA GLY A 143 6.08 -27.18 -4.83
C GLY A 143 6.22 -27.21 -6.34
N TYR A 144 5.12 -27.19 -7.10
CA TYR A 144 5.08 -27.43 -8.52
C TYR A 144 5.73 -28.80 -8.87
N THR A 145 7.05 -28.84 -9.10
CA THR A 145 7.85 -30.06 -9.34
C THR A 145 8.93 -30.29 -8.28
N THR A 146 9.05 -29.36 -7.29
CA THR A 146 10.14 -29.37 -6.30
C THR A 146 9.73 -30.20 -5.08
N PRO A 147 10.42 -31.31 -4.78
CA PRO A 147 10.16 -32.11 -3.57
C PRO A 147 10.71 -31.41 -2.32
N PRO A 148 10.25 -31.80 -1.12
CA PRO A 148 10.67 -31.18 0.15
C PRO A 148 12.19 -31.11 0.37
N LYS A 149 12.93 -32.14 -0.05
CA LYS A 149 14.40 -32.18 0.09
C LYS A 149 15.14 -31.09 -0.67
N ASP A 150 14.53 -30.54 -1.73
CA ASP A 150 15.07 -29.46 -2.58
C ASP A 150 14.41 -28.10 -2.26
N ALA A 151 13.31 -28.12 -1.48
CA ALA A 151 12.52 -26.92 -1.16
C ALA A 151 12.89 -26.32 0.21
N ARG A 152 13.36 -27.12 1.17
CA ARG A 152 13.66 -26.65 2.52
C ARG A 152 14.72 -27.49 3.20
N SER A 153 15.47 -26.85 4.11
CA SER A 153 16.47 -27.53 4.95
C SER A 153 15.88 -28.16 6.22
N THR A 154 14.64 -27.80 6.57
CA THR A 154 13.97 -28.22 7.79
C THR A 154 13.12 -29.48 7.57
N CYS A 155 12.81 -30.19 8.65
CA CYS A 155 11.95 -31.37 8.60
C CYS A 155 10.52 -30.99 8.18
N TYR A 156 9.97 -29.97 8.81
CA TYR A 156 8.60 -29.51 8.56
C TYR A 156 8.58 -28.19 7.82
N SER A 157 7.59 -28.00 6.95
CA SER A 157 7.36 -26.71 6.29
C SER A 157 7.00 -25.59 7.28
N THR A 158 6.46 -25.96 8.44
CA THR A 158 6.04 -25.07 9.51
C THR A 158 7.16 -24.64 10.46
N ASP A 159 8.39 -25.09 10.24
CA ASP A 159 9.51 -24.78 11.15
C ASP A 159 9.84 -23.27 11.20
N VAL A 160 9.51 -22.50 10.17
CA VAL A 160 9.64 -21.04 10.18
C VAL A 160 8.77 -20.40 11.29
N ALA A 161 7.61 -20.95 11.59
CA ALA A 161 6.71 -20.42 12.64
C ALA A 161 7.23 -20.68 14.07
N LYS A 162 8.25 -21.52 14.27
CA LYS A 162 8.89 -21.73 15.59
C LYS A 162 9.49 -20.45 16.17
N MET A 163 9.76 -19.44 15.33
CA MET A 163 10.22 -18.13 15.80
C MET A 163 9.23 -17.47 16.78
N LEU A 164 7.93 -17.73 16.66
CA LEU A 164 6.90 -17.18 17.52
C LEU A 164 6.65 -17.98 18.80
N MET A 165 7.16 -19.19 18.91
CA MET A 165 6.89 -20.14 20.02
C MET A 165 5.38 -20.34 20.26
N VAL A 166 4.61 -20.50 19.18
CA VAL A 166 3.18 -20.80 19.17
C VAL A 166 2.94 -22.27 18.89
N PRO A 167 1.74 -22.81 19.20
CA PRO A 167 1.41 -24.21 18.87
C PRO A 167 1.43 -24.46 17.37
N ILE A 168 2.04 -25.59 17.00
CA ILE A 168 2.01 -26.14 15.64
C ILE A 168 1.40 -27.54 15.74
N PHE A 169 0.25 -27.72 15.09
CA PHE A 169 -0.45 -29.00 15.02
C PHE A 169 -0.19 -29.66 13.68
N HIS A 170 0.12 -30.96 13.70
CA HIS A 170 0.22 -31.77 12.49
C HIS A 170 -0.95 -32.75 12.43
N VAL A 171 -1.70 -32.76 11.36
CA VAL A 171 -2.87 -33.62 11.18
C VAL A 171 -2.89 -34.21 9.77
N HIS A 172 -3.33 -35.48 9.66
CA HIS A 172 -3.53 -36.10 8.37
C HIS A 172 -4.84 -35.60 7.73
N GLY A 173 -4.77 -35.10 6.50
CA GLY A 173 -5.92 -34.61 5.73
C GLY A 173 -6.94 -35.71 5.39
N GLU A 174 -6.59 -36.98 5.57
CA GLU A 174 -7.52 -38.13 5.41
C GLU A 174 -8.40 -38.38 6.63
N SER A 175 -8.16 -37.68 7.75
CA SER A 175 -8.97 -37.75 8.97
C SER A 175 -9.71 -36.43 9.23
N PRO A 176 -10.91 -36.24 8.62
CA PRO A 176 -11.68 -35.00 8.79
C PRO A 176 -12.04 -34.67 10.25
N GLU A 177 -12.31 -35.69 11.06
CA GLU A 177 -12.64 -35.54 12.49
C GLU A 177 -11.45 -35.05 13.30
N ALA A 178 -10.24 -35.62 13.05
CA ALA A 178 -9.03 -35.14 13.70
C ALA A 178 -8.70 -33.69 13.27
N ALA A 179 -8.90 -33.36 12.00
CA ALA A 179 -8.75 -31.99 11.51
C ALA A 179 -9.73 -31.02 12.22
N LEU A 180 -11.00 -31.41 12.36
CA LEU A 180 -11.99 -30.61 13.07
C LEU A 180 -11.61 -30.43 14.56
N HIS A 181 -11.13 -31.48 15.21
CA HIS A 181 -10.66 -31.40 16.60
C HIS A 181 -9.50 -30.42 16.76
N VAL A 182 -8.50 -30.50 15.88
CA VAL A 182 -7.34 -29.58 15.87
C VAL A 182 -7.76 -28.14 15.61
N VAL A 183 -8.68 -27.91 14.67
CA VAL A 183 -9.22 -26.55 14.40
C VAL A 183 -9.90 -25.96 15.64
N ARG A 184 -10.68 -26.75 16.37
CA ARG A 184 -11.30 -26.30 17.64
C ARG A 184 -10.24 -25.91 18.66
N LEU A 185 -9.22 -26.74 18.87
CA LEU A 185 -8.10 -26.42 19.76
C LEU A 185 -7.37 -25.13 19.33
N ALA A 186 -7.16 -24.96 18.04
CA ALA A 186 -6.53 -23.75 17.49
C ALA A 186 -7.37 -22.49 17.75
N CYS A 187 -8.66 -22.56 17.51
CA CYS A 187 -9.59 -21.44 17.77
C CYS A 187 -9.66 -21.12 19.27
N ASP A 188 -9.70 -22.12 20.14
CA ASP A 188 -9.71 -21.95 21.60
C ASP A 188 -8.38 -21.32 22.06
N TYR A 189 -7.24 -21.78 21.55
CA TYR A 189 -5.94 -21.21 21.86
C TYR A 189 -5.87 -19.73 21.44
N ARG A 190 -6.22 -19.43 20.20
CA ARG A 190 -6.26 -18.05 19.68
C ARG A 190 -7.14 -17.16 20.53
N SER A 191 -8.37 -17.60 20.80
CA SER A 191 -9.36 -16.83 21.58
C SER A 191 -8.89 -16.56 23.01
N ARG A 192 -8.18 -17.52 23.61
CA ARG A 192 -7.70 -17.40 24.99
C ARG A 192 -6.43 -16.56 25.12
N PHE A 193 -5.52 -16.67 24.17
CA PHE A 193 -4.16 -16.11 24.30
C PHE A 193 -3.88 -14.93 23.36
N GLY A 194 -4.76 -14.67 22.38
CA GLY A 194 -4.54 -13.60 21.39
C GLY A 194 -3.27 -13.78 20.57
N LYS A 195 -2.90 -15.03 20.26
CA LYS A 195 -1.67 -15.39 19.54
C LYS A 195 -1.97 -16.26 18.31
N ASP A 196 -1.06 -16.27 17.38
CA ASP A 196 -1.11 -17.11 16.20
C ASP A 196 -1.10 -18.60 16.57
N VAL A 197 -1.61 -19.39 15.66
CA VAL A 197 -1.62 -20.86 15.75
C VAL A 197 -1.48 -21.44 14.35
N VAL A 198 -0.74 -22.53 14.23
CA VAL A 198 -0.40 -23.14 12.95
C VAL A 198 -0.93 -24.55 12.88
N ILE A 199 -1.60 -24.89 11.78
CA ILE A 199 -2.15 -26.23 11.50
C ILE A 199 -1.55 -26.73 10.19
N ASP A 200 -0.74 -27.78 10.27
CA ASP A 200 -0.15 -28.48 9.13
C ASP A 200 -1.04 -29.67 8.75
N VAL A 201 -1.79 -29.52 7.64
CA VAL A 201 -2.66 -30.57 7.11
C VAL A 201 -1.90 -31.36 6.06
N VAL A 202 -1.33 -32.49 6.45
CA VAL A 202 -0.53 -33.34 5.57
C VAL A 202 -1.44 -34.09 4.61
N CYS A 203 -1.26 -33.86 3.32
CA CYS A 203 -2.06 -34.43 2.23
C CYS A 203 -1.21 -34.68 0.99
N TYR A 204 -1.81 -34.84 -0.15
CA TYR A 204 -1.14 -34.99 -1.45
C TYR A 204 -1.91 -34.29 -2.56
N ARG A 205 -1.21 -33.87 -3.61
CA ARG A 205 -1.81 -33.36 -4.84
C ARG A 205 -2.11 -34.54 -5.77
N ARG A 206 -3.39 -34.78 -6.06
CA ARG A 206 -3.82 -35.98 -6.80
C ARG A 206 -3.42 -35.96 -8.28
N TYR A 207 -3.50 -34.80 -8.90
CA TYR A 207 -3.19 -34.59 -10.32
C TYR A 207 -1.94 -33.74 -10.48
N GLY A 208 -1.56 -33.39 -11.73
CA GLY A 208 -0.49 -32.43 -11.99
C GLY A 208 -0.73 -31.04 -11.39
N HIS A 209 0.21 -30.15 -11.59
CA HIS A 209 0.10 -28.77 -11.10
C HIS A 209 -1.11 -28.03 -11.71
N ASN A 210 -1.31 -28.25 -13.00
CA ASN A 210 -2.45 -27.80 -13.80
C ASN A 210 -2.83 -28.86 -14.83
N GLU A 211 -3.78 -28.55 -15.71
CA GLU A 211 -4.33 -29.47 -16.71
C GLU A 211 -3.29 -29.95 -17.76
N GLY A 212 -2.22 -29.17 -17.98
CA GLY A 212 -1.15 -29.49 -18.92
C GLY A 212 0.07 -30.16 -18.28
N ASP A 213 0.10 -30.32 -16.95
CA ASP A 213 1.24 -30.88 -16.25
C ASP A 213 1.14 -32.41 -16.11
N GLU A 214 2.20 -33.13 -16.55
CA GLU A 214 2.36 -34.57 -16.36
C GLU A 214 3.37 -34.83 -15.22
N PRO A 215 2.89 -35.11 -14.00
CA PRO A 215 3.75 -35.21 -12.82
C PRO A 215 4.69 -36.42 -12.82
N TYR A 216 4.43 -37.42 -13.66
CA TYR A 216 5.33 -38.56 -13.81
C TYR A 216 6.70 -38.22 -14.41
N PHE A 217 6.82 -37.06 -15.08
CA PHE A 217 8.11 -36.63 -15.61
C PHE A 217 9.12 -36.34 -14.50
N THR A 218 8.66 -35.91 -13.35
CA THR A 218 9.55 -35.49 -12.24
C THR A 218 9.39 -36.33 -11.00
N GLN A 219 8.18 -36.81 -10.66
CA GLN A 219 7.89 -37.58 -9.45
C GLN A 219 7.21 -38.95 -9.72
N PRO A 220 7.80 -39.85 -10.52
CA PRO A 220 7.14 -41.07 -10.94
C PRO A 220 6.77 -42.00 -9.77
N GLN A 221 7.64 -42.14 -8.77
CA GLN A 221 7.38 -43.02 -7.62
C GLN A 221 6.27 -42.47 -6.70
N MET A 222 6.28 -41.14 -6.46
CA MET A 222 5.27 -40.48 -5.65
C MET A 222 3.89 -40.63 -6.31
N TYR A 223 3.77 -40.33 -7.59
CA TYR A 223 2.51 -40.40 -8.30
C TYR A 223 2.03 -41.84 -8.57
N SER A 224 2.93 -42.83 -8.65
CA SER A 224 2.51 -44.24 -8.64
C SER A 224 1.75 -44.58 -7.35
N ARG A 225 2.30 -44.21 -6.19
CA ARG A 225 1.63 -44.40 -4.90
C ARG A 225 0.32 -43.63 -4.77
N ILE A 226 0.27 -42.36 -5.25
CA ILE A 226 -0.92 -41.52 -5.23
C ILE A 226 -2.02 -42.13 -6.09
N ARG A 227 -1.69 -42.68 -7.25
CA ARG A 227 -2.66 -43.34 -8.16
C ARG A 227 -3.32 -44.55 -7.51
N GLU A 228 -2.58 -45.35 -6.77
CA GLU A 228 -3.08 -46.54 -6.06
C GLU A 228 -3.93 -46.17 -4.83
N ARG A 229 -3.78 -44.92 -4.32
CA ARG A 229 -4.50 -44.52 -3.11
C ARG A 229 -5.95 -44.14 -3.43
N ARG A 230 -6.88 -44.69 -2.64
CA ARG A 230 -8.30 -44.33 -2.72
C ARG A 230 -8.50 -42.86 -2.37
N PRO A 231 -9.45 -42.14 -3.02
CA PRO A 231 -9.81 -40.79 -2.65
C PRO A 231 -10.25 -40.67 -1.19
N ILE A 232 -10.01 -39.48 -0.59
CA ILE A 232 -10.37 -39.25 0.84
C ILE A 232 -11.84 -39.51 1.11
N HIS A 233 -12.74 -39.08 0.22
CA HIS A 233 -14.18 -39.30 0.37
C HIS A 233 -14.57 -40.79 0.39
N ASP A 234 -13.86 -41.64 -0.36
CA ASP A 234 -14.11 -43.10 -0.35
C ASP A 234 -13.57 -43.74 0.92
N LEU A 235 -12.40 -43.30 1.42
CA LEU A 235 -11.85 -43.78 2.67
C LEU A 235 -12.76 -43.44 3.85
N TYR A 236 -13.19 -42.17 3.90
CA TYR A 236 -14.04 -41.69 4.98
C TYR A 236 -15.45 -42.30 4.91
N SER A 237 -16.06 -42.39 3.72
CA SER A 237 -17.34 -43.07 3.54
C SER A 237 -17.26 -44.53 3.99
N GLN A 238 -16.17 -45.24 3.69
CA GLN A 238 -16.02 -46.64 4.14
C GLN A 238 -15.92 -46.74 5.67
N ALA A 239 -15.16 -45.84 6.33
CA ALA A 239 -15.09 -45.82 7.78
C ALA A 239 -16.47 -45.62 8.43
N LEU A 240 -17.25 -44.67 7.93
CA LEU A 240 -18.61 -44.42 8.43
C LEU A 240 -19.57 -45.61 8.19
N LEU A 241 -19.41 -46.33 7.09
CA LEU A 241 -20.16 -47.57 6.80
C LEU A 241 -19.79 -48.69 7.79
N ASP A 242 -18.51 -48.90 8.04
CA ASP A 242 -17.97 -49.92 8.92
C ASP A 242 -18.41 -49.65 10.37
N GLU A 243 -18.49 -48.41 10.79
CA GLU A 243 -19.02 -47.95 12.10
C GLU A 243 -20.57 -47.89 12.15
N LYS A 244 -21.24 -48.13 11.02
CA LYS A 244 -22.71 -48.08 10.88
C LYS A 244 -23.33 -46.71 11.22
N ILE A 245 -22.59 -45.66 11.01
CA ILE A 245 -23.07 -44.26 11.20
C ILE A 245 -23.98 -43.84 10.04
N VAL A 246 -23.63 -44.28 8.81
CA VAL A 246 -24.40 -44.03 7.59
C VAL A 246 -24.61 -45.34 6.83
N SER A 247 -25.65 -45.39 5.98
CA SER A 247 -25.89 -46.45 5.01
C SER A 247 -25.32 -46.18 3.64
N ALA A 248 -25.17 -47.23 2.82
CA ALA A 248 -24.73 -47.07 1.43
C ALA A 248 -25.72 -46.23 0.60
N ASP A 249 -27.02 -46.38 0.88
CA ASP A 249 -28.09 -45.64 0.18
C ASP A 249 -28.03 -44.13 0.51
N GLU A 250 -27.74 -43.78 1.77
CA GLU A 250 -27.56 -42.37 2.15
C GLU A 250 -26.35 -41.73 1.45
N ILE A 251 -25.21 -42.45 1.40
CA ILE A 251 -24.01 -41.95 0.68
C ILE A 251 -24.33 -41.75 -0.81
N GLN A 252 -25.04 -42.73 -1.44
CA GLN A 252 -25.39 -42.62 -2.84
C GLN A 252 -26.41 -41.50 -3.06
N GLY A 253 -27.33 -41.29 -2.15
CA GLY A 253 -28.29 -40.17 -2.17
C GLY A 253 -27.58 -38.81 -2.11
N MET A 254 -26.59 -38.63 -1.23
CA MET A 254 -25.77 -37.41 -1.15
C MET A 254 -25.04 -37.16 -2.46
N LYS A 255 -24.38 -38.18 -3.06
CA LYS A 255 -23.69 -38.05 -4.35
C LYS A 255 -24.62 -37.64 -5.48
N ASN A 256 -25.80 -38.26 -5.55
CA ASN A 256 -26.81 -37.93 -6.55
C ASN A 256 -27.32 -36.50 -6.39
N GLY A 257 -27.63 -36.08 -5.14
CA GLY A 257 -28.10 -34.72 -4.86
C GLY A 257 -27.06 -33.64 -5.25
N ILE A 258 -25.76 -33.88 -5.02
CA ILE A 258 -24.69 -32.96 -5.45
C ILE A 258 -24.65 -32.89 -7.00
N ASN A 259 -24.71 -34.01 -7.71
CA ASN A 259 -24.68 -34.02 -9.17
C ASN A 259 -25.92 -33.35 -9.75
N GLU A 260 -27.11 -33.59 -9.21
CA GLU A 260 -28.35 -32.93 -9.63
C GLU A 260 -28.28 -31.40 -9.42
N CYS A 261 -27.70 -30.96 -8.30
CA CYS A 261 -27.47 -29.55 -8.03
C CYS A 261 -26.50 -28.92 -9.04
N LEU A 262 -25.36 -29.57 -9.32
CA LEU A 262 -24.40 -29.09 -10.31
C LEU A 262 -25.01 -29.00 -11.71
N ASP A 263 -25.80 -30.02 -12.13
CA ASP A 263 -26.48 -30.03 -13.42
C ASP A 263 -27.53 -28.91 -13.52
N ALA A 264 -28.30 -28.68 -12.46
CA ALA A 264 -29.32 -27.64 -12.39
C ALA A 264 -28.68 -26.23 -12.50
N GLU A 265 -27.64 -25.97 -11.71
CA GLU A 265 -26.92 -24.70 -11.70
C GLU A 265 -26.18 -24.45 -13.06
N TYR A 266 -25.64 -25.51 -13.66
CA TYR A 266 -25.04 -25.40 -14.99
C TYR A 266 -26.04 -25.01 -16.07
N ARG A 267 -27.27 -25.58 -16.03
CA ARG A 267 -28.35 -25.25 -16.98
C ARG A 267 -28.94 -23.87 -16.74
N ALA A 268 -29.03 -23.45 -15.47
CA ALA A 268 -29.63 -22.18 -15.07
C ALA A 268 -28.65 -20.99 -15.15
N ARG A 269 -27.40 -21.18 -15.62
CA ARG A 269 -26.40 -20.10 -15.64
C ARG A 269 -26.77 -19.01 -16.64
N GLU A 270 -26.75 -17.80 -16.15
CA GLU A 270 -26.80 -16.57 -16.95
C GLU A 270 -25.54 -15.79 -16.64
N CYS A 271 -24.66 -15.67 -17.64
CA CYS A 271 -23.34 -15.06 -17.42
C CYS A 271 -23.43 -13.54 -17.49
N VAL A 272 -23.91 -12.96 -16.39
CA VAL A 272 -23.90 -11.52 -16.15
C VAL A 272 -22.79 -11.22 -15.15
N PHE A 273 -21.94 -10.23 -15.45
CA PHE A 273 -20.95 -9.78 -14.47
C PHE A 273 -21.67 -9.25 -13.23
N PRO A 274 -21.42 -9.82 -12.05
CA PRO A 274 -21.99 -9.28 -10.83
C PRO A 274 -21.45 -7.87 -10.63
N ALA A 275 -22.33 -6.94 -10.26
CA ALA A 275 -21.89 -5.63 -9.82
C ALA A 275 -20.85 -5.80 -8.71
N SER A 276 -19.68 -5.17 -8.86
CA SER A 276 -18.64 -5.24 -7.85
C SER A 276 -19.18 -4.65 -6.55
N LYS A 277 -19.33 -5.51 -5.56
CA LYS A 277 -19.65 -5.05 -4.20
C LYS A 277 -18.33 -4.65 -3.54
N PHE A 278 -18.29 -3.44 -2.98
CA PHE A 278 -17.17 -3.01 -2.16
C PHE A 278 -17.26 -3.63 -0.76
N TYR A 279 -16.14 -3.63 -0.07
CA TYR A 279 -16.16 -3.81 1.37
C TYR A 279 -16.98 -2.67 2.00
N GLU A 280 -17.49 -2.87 3.20
CA GLU A 280 -18.20 -1.84 3.94
C GLU A 280 -17.39 -0.54 4.04
N ASN A 281 -18.08 0.59 4.23
CA ASN A 281 -17.53 1.95 4.37
C ASN A 281 -16.96 2.61 3.10
N TRP A 282 -17.26 2.09 1.90
CA TRP A 282 -16.92 2.76 0.64
C TRP A 282 -18.06 3.63 0.08
N GLU A 283 -19.15 3.77 0.83
CA GLU A 283 -20.29 4.60 0.43
C GLU A 283 -19.88 6.08 0.30
N GLY A 284 -20.33 6.73 -0.78
CA GLY A 284 -19.99 8.12 -1.06
C GLY A 284 -18.61 8.35 -1.67
N ILE A 285 -17.83 7.30 -1.94
CA ILE A 285 -16.53 7.40 -2.60
C ILE A 285 -16.67 6.99 -4.07
N ASN A 286 -16.31 7.90 -4.98
CA ASN A 286 -16.27 7.63 -6.41
C ASN A 286 -15.01 6.84 -6.80
N LEU A 287 -15.07 6.14 -7.93
CA LEU A 287 -13.91 5.43 -8.50
C LEU A 287 -13.15 6.27 -9.51
N GLU A 288 -13.82 7.24 -10.14
CA GLU A 288 -13.24 8.05 -11.20
C GLU A 288 -12.41 9.20 -10.63
N TYR A 289 -11.25 9.39 -11.20
CA TYR A 289 -10.41 10.55 -10.90
C TYR A 289 -11.08 11.85 -11.38
N SER A 290 -10.91 12.90 -10.61
CA SER A 290 -11.34 14.26 -10.99
C SER A 290 -10.20 15.25 -10.75
N ASP A 291 -9.98 16.13 -11.71
CA ASP A 291 -9.02 17.24 -11.62
C ASP A 291 -9.62 18.52 -11.00
N GLN A 292 -10.84 18.45 -10.48
CA GLN A 292 -11.47 19.56 -9.80
C GLN A 292 -10.69 19.96 -8.55
N ALA A 293 -10.50 21.26 -8.39
CA ALA A 293 -9.84 21.80 -7.21
C ALA A 293 -10.69 21.52 -5.95
N VAL A 294 -10.05 21.01 -4.93
CA VAL A 294 -10.67 20.75 -3.61
C VAL A 294 -10.13 21.77 -2.63
N GLU A 295 -11.02 22.60 -2.07
CA GLU A 295 -10.63 23.57 -1.03
C GLU A 295 -10.12 22.83 0.21
N THR A 296 -8.90 23.15 0.61
CA THR A 296 -8.18 22.49 1.70
C THR A 296 -7.59 23.46 2.71
N GLY A 297 -7.88 24.76 2.55
CA GLY A 297 -7.53 25.81 3.51
C GLY A 297 -8.15 25.56 4.89
N VAL A 298 -7.52 26.07 5.92
CA VAL A 298 -8.02 25.99 7.32
C VAL A 298 -7.94 27.38 7.93
N PRO A 299 -9.01 27.89 8.56
CA PRO A 299 -9.01 29.23 9.16
C PRO A 299 -7.82 29.46 10.09
N ALA A 300 -7.21 30.66 10.03
CA ALA A 300 -6.00 30.99 10.79
C ALA A 300 -6.17 30.78 12.30
N GLU A 301 -7.31 31.19 12.85
CA GLU A 301 -7.62 31.02 14.27
C GLU A 301 -7.58 29.54 14.69
N ARG A 302 -8.13 28.66 13.83
CA ARG A 302 -8.12 27.22 14.07
C ARG A 302 -6.69 26.67 14.00
N LEU A 303 -5.89 27.07 13.01
CA LEU A 303 -4.48 26.66 12.89
C LEU A 303 -3.66 27.13 14.11
N LEU A 304 -3.88 28.33 14.63
CA LEU A 304 -3.22 28.84 15.82
C LEU A 304 -3.55 28.00 17.06
N VAL A 305 -4.83 27.65 17.24
CA VAL A 305 -5.25 26.77 18.35
C VAL A 305 -4.57 25.40 18.25
N LEU A 306 -4.60 24.80 17.04
CA LEU A 306 -3.98 23.49 16.81
C LEU A 306 -2.46 23.55 16.98
N ALA A 307 -1.79 24.59 16.47
CA ALA A 307 -0.36 24.80 16.64
C ALA A 307 0.06 24.84 18.12
N ARG A 308 -0.71 25.51 18.96
CA ARG A 308 -0.46 25.54 20.41
C ARG A 308 -0.58 24.14 21.02
N ARG A 309 -1.60 23.37 20.63
CA ARG A 309 -1.81 22.00 21.15
C ARG A 309 -0.70 21.03 20.73
N VAL A 310 -0.29 21.03 19.46
CA VAL A 310 0.74 20.09 18.98
C VAL A 310 2.17 20.46 19.35
N ASN A 311 2.43 21.74 19.62
CA ASN A 311 3.79 22.21 19.92
C ASN A 311 4.00 22.57 21.42
N THR A 312 3.07 22.23 22.30
CA THR A 312 3.21 22.45 23.76
C THR A 312 3.35 21.11 24.46
N VAL A 313 4.40 21.01 25.27
CA VAL A 313 4.62 19.86 26.16
C VAL A 313 3.70 20.00 27.39
N PRO A 314 2.98 18.94 27.79
CA PRO A 314 2.10 19.00 28.94
C PRO A 314 2.85 19.32 30.24
N GLN A 315 2.17 19.98 31.17
CA GLN A 315 2.71 20.21 32.47
C GLN A 315 3.02 18.89 33.21
N GLY A 316 4.21 18.76 33.76
CA GLY A 316 4.65 17.54 34.43
C GLY A 316 5.28 16.48 33.53
N PHE A 317 5.34 16.69 32.22
CA PHE A 317 6.03 15.80 31.30
C PHE A 317 7.45 16.29 31.00
N SER A 318 8.45 15.50 31.35
CA SER A 318 9.88 15.86 31.23
C SER A 318 10.42 15.50 29.86
N ALA A 319 10.21 16.33 28.81
CA ALA A 319 10.76 16.11 27.48
C ALA A 319 12.21 16.62 27.35
N TYR A 320 12.97 16.06 26.42
CA TYR A 320 14.34 16.51 26.13
C TYR A 320 14.37 18.00 25.74
N SER A 321 15.23 18.79 26.39
CA SER A 321 15.22 20.25 26.28
C SER A 321 15.38 20.80 24.85
N LYS A 322 16.19 20.14 24.00
CA LYS A 322 16.33 20.55 22.61
C LYS A 322 15.04 20.35 21.81
N LEU A 323 14.26 19.33 22.16
CA LEU A 323 12.98 19.06 21.54
C LEU A 323 11.93 20.08 21.96
N VAL A 324 11.90 20.43 23.26
CA VAL A 324 11.04 21.52 23.77
C VAL A 324 11.33 22.84 23.03
N ALA A 325 12.63 23.17 22.88
CA ALA A 325 13.05 24.36 22.14
C ALA A 325 12.66 24.29 20.63
N LEU A 326 12.68 23.11 20.01
CA LEU A 326 12.22 22.92 18.62
C LEU A 326 10.72 23.19 18.50
N LEU A 327 9.91 22.58 19.37
CA LEU A 327 8.46 22.77 19.40
C LEU A 327 8.09 24.24 19.67
N GLY A 328 8.79 24.91 20.60
CA GLY A 328 8.61 26.33 20.85
C GLY A 328 8.85 27.20 19.61
N ARG A 329 9.92 26.94 18.87
CA ARG A 329 10.17 27.63 17.58
C ARG A 329 9.09 27.37 16.54
N ARG A 330 8.58 26.14 16.44
CA ARG A 330 7.47 25.82 15.54
C ARG A 330 6.21 26.61 15.87
N LEU A 331 5.86 26.69 17.14
CA LEU A 331 4.74 27.51 17.59
C LEU A 331 4.95 28.99 17.23
N GLU A 332 6.14 29.53 17.50
CA GLU A 332 6.49 30.91 17.21
C GLU A 332 6.33 31.26 15.73
N THR A 333 6.72 30.36 14.79
CA THR A 333 6.57 30.58 13.35
C THR A 333 5.09 30.70 12.94
N VAL A 334 4.21 29.90 13.53
CA VAL A 334 2.76 29.97 13.27
C VAL A 334 2.15 31.24 13.87
N GLU A 335 2.56 31.63 15.08
CA GLU A 335 2.08 32.87 15.75
C GLU A 335 2.55 34.14 15.01
N LYS A 336 3.76 34.13 14.45
CA LYS A 336 4.28 35.20 13.59
C LYS A 336 3.64 35.19 12.19
N GLY A 337 3.08 34.07 11.77
CA GLY A 337 2.48 33.91 10.46
C GLY A 337 3.47 33.63 9.32
N GLU A 338 4.75 33.38 9.64
CA GLU A 338 5.82 33.21 8.65
C GLU A 338 6.84 32.15 9.10
N GLY A 339 7.53 31.52 8.14
CA GLY A 339 8.61 30.59 8.42
C GLY A 339 8.15 29.19 8.80
N ILE A 340 6.93 28.79 8.46
CA ILE A 340 6.40 27.44 8.72
C ILE A 340 7.19 26.45 7.85
N ASP A 341 7.93 25.56 8.53
CA ASP A 341 8.70 24.52 7.89
C ASP A 341 7.85 23.31 7.48
N TRP A 342 8.48 22.37 6.76
CA TRP A 342 7.83 21.18 6.23
C TRP A 342 7.15 20.31 7.30
N ALA A 343 7.88 20.03 8.38
CA ALA A 343 7.37 19.16 9.43
C ALA A 343 6.26 19.82 10.26
N ASN A 344 6.32 21.14 10.43
CA ASN A 344 5.25 21.91 11.10
C ASN A 344 3.98 21.93 10.22
N ALA A 345 4.12 22.14 8.90
CA ALA A 345 3.02 22.06 7.96
C ALA A 345 2.36 20.67 7.94
N GLU A 346 3.15 19.59 7.99
CA GLU A 346 2.64 18.22 8.15
C GLU A 346 1.83 18.06 9.43
N SER A 347 2.39 18.47 10.56
CA SER A 347 1.70 18.39 11.86
C SER A 347 0.39 19.17 11.87
N LEU A 348 0.35 20.35 11.26
CA LEU A 348 -0.86 21.16 11.14
C LEU A 348 -1.90 20.51 10.19
N ALA A 349 -1.47 19.89 9.10
CA ALA A 349 -2.36 19.12 8.23
C ALA A 349 -3.00 17.97 9.01
N PHE A 350 -2.21 17.19 9.72
CA PHE A 350 -2.71 16.08 10.55
C PHE A 350 -3.65 16.58 11.65
N ALA A 351 -3.24 17.58 12.41
CA ALA A 351 -4.06 18.14 13.50
C ALA A 351 -5.42 18.64 12.98
N SER A 352 -5.43 19.31 11.83
CA SER A 352 -6.67 19.80 11.22
C SER A 352 -7.60 18.67 10.79
N LEU A 353 -7.06 17.61 10.14
CA LEU A 353 -7.84 16.45 9.73
C LEU A 353 -8.42 15.68 10.92
N LEU A 354 -7.59 15.43 11.95
CA LEU A 354 -8.04 14.78 13.18
C LEU A 354 -9.17 15.55 13.86
N SER A 355 -9.07 16.88 13.92
CA SER A 355 -10.12 17.73 14.49
C SER A 355 -11.36 17.85 13.61
N GLU A 356 -11.31 17.38 12.35
CA GLU A 356 -12.43 17.25 11.43
C GLU A 356 -13.04 15.83 11.44
N GLY A 357 -12.58 14.96 12.35
CA GLY A 357 -13.09 13.59 12.49
C GLY A 357 -12.46 12.57 11.53
N ILE A 358 -11.34 12.90 10.89
CA ILE A 358 -10.66 12.03 9.93
C ILE A 358 -9.51 11.31 10.65
N PRO A 359 -9.56 9.98 10.80
CA PRO A 359 -8.50 9.21 11.44
C PRO A 359 -7.24 9.16 10.57
N ILE A 360 -6.09 9.09 11.23
CA ILE A 360 -4.79 9.05 10.57
C ILE A 360 -3.99 7.87 11.11
N ARG A 361 -3.43 7.07 10.18
CA ARG A 361 -2.45 6.03 10.49
C ARG A 361 -1.17 6.31 9.71
N LEU A 362 -0.06 6.43 10.43
CA LEU A 362 1.27 6.69 9.90
C LEU A 362 2.22 5.60 10.37
N THR A 363 2.80 4.85 9.43
CA THR A 363 3.76 3.79 9.75
C THR A 363 4.98 3.86 8.84
N GLY A 364 6.04 3.19 9.22
CA GLY A 364 7.30 3.11 8.51
C GLY A 364 8.48 3.02 9.44
N GLN A 365 9.67 2.83 8.89
CA GLN A 365 10.89 2.74 9.68
C GLN A 365 11.25 4.13 10.26
N ASP A 366 11.45 4.21 11.58
CA ASP A 366 11.76 5.46 12.32
C ASP A 366 10.74 6.61 12.12
N THR A 367 9.52 6.30 11.72
CA THR A 367 8.55 7.31 11.29
C THR A 367 8.01 8.18 12.44
N ARG A 368 7.98 7.66 13.68
CA ARG A 368 7.54 8.42 14.86
C ARG A 368 8.40 9.66 15.10
N ARG A 369 9.70 9.55 14.89
CA ARG A 369 10.67 10.66 14.93
C ARG A 369 10.84 11.32 13.57
N GLY A 370 10.75 10.53 12.51
CA GLY A 370 11.21 10.77 11.15
C GLY A 370 12.69 10.43 10.98
N THR A 371 13.05 9.75 9.88
CA THR A 371 14.44 9.33 9.60
C THR A 371 15.43 10.49 9.70
N PHE A 372 15.03 11.69 9.26
CA PHE A 372 15.85 12.89 9.27
C PHE A 372 15.65 13.75 10.53
N SER A 373 15.08 13.18 11.60
CA SER A 373 14.77 13.90 12.86
C SER A 373 13.94 15.17 12.62
N GLN A 374 12.93 15.04 11.77
CA GLN A 374 12.07 16.16 11.37
C GLN A 374 10.70 16.15 12.06
N ARG A 375 10.07 14.97 12.27
CA ARG A 375 8.66 14.87 12.66
C ARG A 375 8.43 15.03 14.16
N HIS A 376 8.95 14.11 14.96
CA HIS A 376 8.74 14.06 16.40
C HIS A 376 7.26 14.01 16.80
N SER A 377 6.49 13.11 16.16
CA SER A 377 5.07 12.92 16.48
C SER A 377 4.82 12.24 17.84
N VAL A 378 5.85 11.62 18.39
CA VAL A 378 5.85 11.01 19.72
C VAL A 378 7.00 11.57 20.54
N LEU A 379 6.69 12.09 21.72
CA LEU A 379 7.66 12.57 22.69
C LEU A 379 7.89 11.48 23.74
N VAL A 380 9.13 11.34 24.21
CA VAL A 380 9.49 10.38 25.25
C VAL A 380 10.00 11.15 26.47
N SER A 381 9.51 10.78 27.65
CA SER A 381 9.94 11.37 28.91
C SER A 381 11.40 10.98 29.22
N THR A 382 12.21 11.96 29.62
CA THR A 382 13.60 11.72 30.01
C THR A 382 13.73 11.10 31.42
N GLU A 383 12.65 10.99 32.16
CA GLU A 383 12.63 10.45 33.53
C GLU A 383 11.94 9.10 33.62
N THR A 384 10.83 8.90 32.86
CA THR A 384 9.98 7.71 33.01
C THR A 384 9.96 6.84 31.74
N GLU A 385 10.52 7.32 30.63
CA GLU A 385 10.41 6.70 29.29
C GLU A 385 8.97 6.59 28.75
N GLU A 386 7.99 7.15 29.44
CA GLU A 386 6.61 7.22 28.96
C GLU A 386 6.51 8.07 27.69
N SER A 387 5.63 7.66 26.82
CA SER A 387 5.39 8.36 25.55
C SER A 387 4.20 9.31 25.65
N PHE A 388 4.34 10.48 25.07
CA PHE A 388 3.25 11.43 24.84
C PHE A 388 3.10 11.72 23.35
N VAL A 389 1.87 11.66 22.85
CA VAL A 389 1.53 11.89 21.44
C VAL A 389 0.71 13.17 21.33
N PRO A 390 1.31 14.31 20.95
CA PRO A 390 0.60 15.60 20.88
C PRO A 390 -0.64 15.58 19.99
N LEU A 391 -0.57 14.87 18.85
CA LEU A 391 -1.68 14.72 17.90
C LEU A 391 -2.86 13.89 18.44
N SER A 392 -2.66 13.15 19.54
CA SER A 392 -3.74 12.44 20.24
C SER A 392 -4.37 13.27 21.36
N ALA A 393 -3.90 14.51 21.56
CA ALA A 393 -4.32 15.40 22.65
C ALA A 393 -4.89 16.74 22.16
N LEU A 394 -5.54 16.75 20.99
CA LEU A 394 -6.09 17.97 20.37
C LEU A 394 -7.42 18.42 20.99
N GLY A 395 -8.13 17.57 21.73
CA GLY A 395 -9.38 17.85 22.41
C GLY A 395 -10.48 16.84 22.17
N GLU A 396 -11.62 17.06 22.81
CA GLU A 396 -12.77 16.17 22.69
C GLU A 396 -13.29 16.09 21.24
N GLY A 397 -13.72 14.90 20.84
CA GLY A 397 -14.31 14.66 19.52
C GLY A 397 -13.31 14.56 18.35
N GLN A 398 -12.00 14.60 18.63
CA GLN A 398 -11.00 14.33 17.60
C GLN A 398 -11.01 12.86 17.16
N ALA A 399 -10.60 12.61 15.92
CA ALA A 399 -10.38 11.25 15.42
C ALA A 399 -9.07 10.64 15.94
N LEU A 400 -8.91 9.34 15.75
CA LEU A 400 -7.78 8.55 16.17
C LEU A 400 -6.51 8.89 15.36
N PHE A 401 -5.40 9.15 16.06
CA PHE A 401 -4.07 9.26 15.48
C PHE A 401 -3.22 8.04 15.89
N LEU A 402 -2.77 7.28 14.93
CA LEU A 402 -1.90 6.12 15.12
C LEU A 402 -0.56 6.37 14.43
N ALA A 403 0.52 6.30 15.18
CA ALA A 403 1.88 6.42 14.65
C ALA A 403 2.76 5.30 15.20
N TYR A 404 3.28 4.46 14.31
CA TYR A 404 4.10 3.30 14.69
C TYR A 404 5.37 3.22 13.85
N ASP A 405 6.49 2.96 14.52
CA ASP A 405 7.69 2.52 13.82
C ASP A 405 7.49 1.07 13.39
N SER A 406 7.71 0.79 12.11
CA SER A 406 7.61 -0.57 11.58
C SER A 406 8.86 -1.39 11.88
N LEU A 407 8.73 -2.71 11.74
CA LEU A 407 9.89 -3.59 11.62
C LEU A 407 10.68 -3.25 10.34
N LEU A 408 11.93 -3.75 10.24
CA LEU A 408 12.76 -3.61 9.04
C LEU A 408 12.26 -4.56 7.93
N SER A 409 11.12 -4.21 7.37
CA SER A 409 10.46 -4.92 6.28
C SER A 409 9.70 -3.90 5.45
N GLU A 410 9.96 -3.82 4.17
CA GLU A 410 9.20 -2.96 3.27
C GLU A 410 8.00 -3.70 2.71
N GLU A 411 8.16 -4.95 2.27
CA GLU A 411 7.11 -5.71 1.59
C GLU A 411 5.95 -6.03 2.53
N GLY A 412 6.22 -6.66 3.68
CA GLY A 412 5.19 -7.00 4.65
C GLY A 412 4.51 -5.77 5.23
N ALA A 413 5.28 -4.73 5.62
CA ALA A 413 4.72 -3.50 6.18
C ALA A 413 3.85 -2.75 5.16
N LEU A 414 4.30 -2.60 3.91
CA LEU A 414 3.52 -1.95 2.86
C LEU A 414 2.27 -2.76 2.50
N GLY A 415 2.37 -4.09 2.43
CA GLY A 415 1.23 -4.98 2.22
C GLY A 415 0.17 -4.83 3.30
N PHE A 416 0.59 -4.72 4.56
CA PHE A 416 -0.30 -4.45 5.69
C PHE A 416 -1.03 -3.10 5.54
N GLU A 417 -0.30 -2.02 5.25
CA GLU A 417 -0.91 -0.69 5.11
C GLU A 417 -1.84 -0.60 3.89
N TYR A 418 -1.52 -1.32 2.81
CA TYR A 418 -2.45 -1.46 1.69
C TYR A 418 -3.75 -2.14 2.15
N GLY A 419 -3.66 -3.27 2.86
CA GLY A 419 -4.82 -3.96 3.44
C GLY A 419 -5.62 -3.07 4.39
N TYR A 420 -4.94 -2.33 5.27
CA TYR A 420 -5.57 -1.39 6.18
C TYR A 420 -6.34 -0.28 5.44
N SER A 421 -5.77 0.24 4.35
CA SER A 421 -6.41 1.28 3.53
C SER A 421 -7.68 0.83 2.83
N LEU A 422 -7.81 -0.48 2.53
CA LEU A 422 -9.04 -1.06 1.98
C LEU A 422 -10.18 -1.05 3.00
N GLY A 423 -9.85 -1.25 4.27
CA GLY A 423 -10.81 -1.26 5.38
C GLY A 423 -11.17 0.13 5.91
N GLN A 424 -10.29 1.13 5.73
CA GLN A 424 -10.46 2.50 6.24
C GLN A 424 -10.34 3.56 5.13
N PRO A 425 -11.26 3.59 4.17
CA PRO A 425 -11.17 4.50 3.01
C PRO A 425 -11.39 5.98 3.35
N HIS A 426 -11.98 6.29 4.51
CA HIS A 426 -12.19 7.66 4.98
C HIS A 426 -11.03 8.21 5.81
N GLY A 427 -10.05 7.37 6.15
CA GLY A 427 -8.85 7.76 6.87
C GLY A 427 -7.69 8.16 5.96
N LEU A 428 -6.73 8.87 6.51
CA LEU A 428 -5.44 9.13 5.88
C LEU A 428 -4.44 8.04 6.32
N ILE A 429 -4.17 7.09 5.45
CA ILE A 429 -3.28 5.97 5.71
C ILE A 429 -1.97 6.22 4.98
N LEU A 430 -0.86 6.30 5.75
CA LEU A 430 0.46 6.64 5.22
C LEU A 430 1.48 5.57 5.58
N TRP A 431 2.26 5.17 4.60
CA TRP A 431 3.47 4.40 4.80
C TRP A 431 4.68 5.23 4.35
N GLU A 432 5.68 5.39 5.23
CA GLU A 432 6.90 6.15 4.95
C GLU A 432 8.10 5.19 4.82
N ALA A 433 8.75 5.21 3.67
CA ALA A 433 10.04 4.54 3.51
C ALA A 433 11.13 5.30 4.29
N GLN A 434 12.11 4.59 4.83
CA GLN A 434 13.27 5.24 5.47
C GLN A 434 14.05 6.11 4.47
N PHE A 435 14.29 5.56 3.28
CA PHE A 435 14.66 6.24 2.05
C PHE A 435 13.77 5.70 0.94
N GLY A 436 13.37 6.55 0.01
CA GLY A 436 12.55 6.12 -1.12
C GLY A 436 13.20 5.05 -1.99
N ASP A 437 14.53 4.97 -1.97
CA ASP A 437 15.32 3.93 -2.64
C ASP A 437 14.90 2.52 -2.24
N PHE A 438 14.48 2.32 -0.97
CA PHE A 438 14.14 0.99 -0.42
C PHE A 438 12.76 0.48 -0.84
N ILE A 439 11.95 1.29 -1.52
CA ILE A 439 10.64 0.84 -2.03
C ILE A 439 10.77 -0.37 -2.97
N ASN A 440 11.92 -0.59 -3.57
CA ASN A 440 12.17 -1.72 -4.44
C ASN A 440 12.09 -3.09 -3.73
N ASN A 441 12.27 -3.13 -2.41
CA ASN A 441 12.03 -4.35 -1.62
C ASN A 441 10.54 -4.69 -1.47
N ALA A 442 9.65 -3.74 -1.78
CA ALA A 442 8.20 -3.93 -1.79
C ALA A 442 7.59 -3.82 -3.20
N GLN A 443 8.41 -3.99 -4.25
CA GLN A 443 7.96 -3.79 -5.63
C GLN A 443 6.79 -4.71 -5.99
N ALA A 444 6.74 -5.95 -5.45
CA ALA A 444 5.63 -6.86 -5.67
C ALA A 444 4.29 -6.25 -5.17
N ILE A 445 4.27 -5.65 -3.99
CA ILE A 445 3.07 -4.98 -3.46
C ILE A 445 2.69 -3.77 -4.32
N VAL A 446 3.67 -2.99 -4.77
CA VAL A 446 3.43 -1.84 -5.65
C VAL A 446 2.77 -2.28 -6.96
N ASP A 447 3.36 -3.26 -7.65
CA ASP A 447 2.90 -3.70 -8.98
C ASP A 447 1.56 -4.44 -8.92
N LEU A 448 1.42 -5.35 -7.96
CA LEU A 448 0.33 -6.32 -7.93
C LEU A 448 -0.93 -5.79 -7.23
N TYR A 449 -0.78 -4.94 -6.22
CA TYR A 449 -1.88 -4.45 -5.40
C TYR A 449 -2.13 -2.95 -5.59
N ILE A 450 -1.13 -2.11 -5.34
CA ILE A 450 -1.31 -0.65 -5.32
C ILE A 450 -1.61 -0.11 -6.71
N ALA A 451 -0.80 -0.48 -7.72
CA ALA A 451 -0.95 0.04 -9.08
C ALA A 451 -2.07 -0.62 -9.88
N SER A 452 -2.32 -1.92 -9.66
CA SER A 452 -3.20 -2.72 -10.53
C SER A 452 -4.44 -3.31 -9.84
N GLY A 453 -4.55 -3.23 -8.51
CA GLY A 453 -5.65 -3.84 -7.76
C GLY A 453 -7.02 -3.30 -8.12
N GLU A 454 -7.12 -2.02 -8.45
CA GLU A 454 -8.37 -1.43 -8.94
C GLU A 454 -8.76 -1.99 -10.31
N SER A 455 -7.84 -2.03 -11.26
CA SER A 455 -8.10 -2.53 -12.61
C SER A 455 -8.43 -4.02 -12.65
N LYS A 456 -7.71 -4.84 -11.86
CA LYS A 456 -7.91 -6.29 -11.82
C LYS A 456 -9.12 -6.71 -11.00
N TRP A 457 -9.26 -6.12 -9.81
CA TRP A 457 -10.20 -6.61 -8.79
C TRP A 457 -11.23 -5.57 -8.36
N ARG A 458 -11.19 -4.37 -8.95
CA ARG A 458 -12.02 -3.23 -8.53
C ARG A 458 -11.84 -2.92 -7.04
N ARG A 459 -10.59 -2.91 -6.58
CA ARG A 459 -10.20 -2.59 -5.20
C ARG A 459 -9.33 -1.33 -5.19
N PRO A 460 -9.96 -0.15 -5.19
CA PRO A 460 -9.24 1.11 -5.06
C PRO A 460 -8.65 1.25 -3.67
N SER A 461 -7.62 2.07 -3.54
CA SER A 461 -6.95 2.37 -2.27
C SER A 461 -6.69 3.87 -2.17
N GLY A 462 -6.78 4.41 -0.96
CA GLY A 462 -6.38 5.77 -0.63
C GLY A 462 -4.99 5.87 -0.01
N LEU A 463 -4.19 4.80 -0.04
CA LEU A 463 -2.88 4.71 0.57
C LEU A 463 -1.94 5.82 0.07
N VAL A 464 -1.19 6.42 0.99
CA VAL A 464 -0.14 7.40 0.70
C VAL A 464 1.23 6.79 0.94
N LEU A 465 2.10 6.86 -0.05
CA LEU A 465 3.51 6.48 0.07
C LEU A 465 4.33 7.77 0.21
N LEU A 466 5.04 7.90 1.32
CA LEU A 466 6.00 8.98 1.57
C LEU A 466 7.41 8.46 1.28
N LEU A 467 8.01 8.96 0.20
CA LEU A 467 9.26 8.42 -0.33
C LEU A 467 10.34 9.52 -0.34
N PRO A 468 11.27 9.55 0.64
CA PRO A 468 12.38 10.50 0.62
C PRO A 468 13.19 10.40 -0.68
N HIS A 469 13.25 11.50 -1.44
CA HIS A 469 13.82 11.57 -2.79
C HIS A 469 14.59 12.87 -2.99
N GLY A 470 15.63 12.82 -3.83
CA GLY A 470 16.46 13.96 -4.22
C GLY A 470 17.94 13.60 -4.18
N LEU A 471 18.68 14.04 -5.19
CA LEU A 471 20.12 13.82 -5.27
C LEU A 471 20.84 14.89 -4.41
N GLU A 472 21.57 14.44 -3.40
CA GLU A 472 22.22 15.32 -2.40
C GLU A 472 23.67 14.87 -2.09
N GLY A 473 24.25 14.02 -2.94
CA GLY A 473 25.58 13.50 -2.74
C GLY A 473 25.72 12.45 -1.65
N LEU A 474 24.63 11.73 -1.38
CA LEU A 474 24.54 10.66 -0.38
C LEU A 474 24.75 9.26 -0.97
N GLY A 475 25.09 9.17 -2.26
CA GLY A 475 25.32 7.90 -2.94
C GLY A 475 24.07 7.30 -3.60
N PRO A 476 24.24 6.14 -4.28
CA PRO A 476 23.22 5.56 -5.13
C PRO A 476 21.94 5.08 -4.41
N GLU A 477 22.06 4.59 -3.18
CA GLU A 477 20.91 4.00 -2.44
C GLU A 477 20.25 4.95 -1.44
N HIS A 478 20.57 6.26 -1.51
CA HIS A 478 20.02 7.31 -0.63
C HIS A 478 19.60 8.56 -1.41
N SER A 479 19.24 8.39 -2.67
CA SER A 479 18.98 9.47 -3.60
C SER A 479 17.66 9.37 -4.35
N SER A 480 17.26 8.19 -4.81
CA SER A 480 16.15 8.06 -5.74
C SER A 480 15.09 7.04 -5.31
N ALA A 481 13.86 7.52 -5.13
CA ALA A 481 12.68 6.67 -5.00
C ALA A 481 12.26 6.00 -6.32
N ARG A 482 13.05 6.12 -7.37
CA ARG A 482 12.75 5.56 -8.70
C ARG A 482 11.42 6.06 -9.26
N LEU A 483 11.28 7.38 -9.30
CA LEU A 483 10.10 8.09 -9.83
C LEU A 483 9.63 7.54 -11.18
N GLU A 484 10.57 7.21 -12.07
CA GLU A 484 10.34 6.62 -13.38
C GLU A 484 9.54 5.32 -13.35
N ARG A 485 9.73 4.47 -12.31
CA ARG A 485 9.02 3.20 -12.16
C ARG A 485 7.54 3.43 -11.86
N PHE A 486 7.23 4.37 -10.97
CA PHE A 486 5.85 4.75 -10.71
C PHE A 486 5.18 5.36 -11.93
N LEU A 487 5.87 6.24 -12.64
CA LEU A 487 5.35 6.85 -13.87
C LEU A 487 5.10 5.84 -14.98
N GLN A 488 5.90 4.76 -15.06
CA GLN A 488 5.69 3.65 -15.98
C GLN A 488 4.41 2.86 -15.64
N LEU A 489 4.07 2.73 -14.36
CA LEU A 489 2.88 2.04 -13.89
C LEU A 489 1.60 2.87 -14.03
N CYS A 490 1.72 4.17 -14.34
CA CYS A 490 0.56 5.06 -14.47
C CYS A 490 -0.23 4.82 -15.75
N ALA A 491 -1.48 4.42 -15.60
CA ALA A 491 -2.43 4.25 -16.69
C ALA A 491 -3.88 4.39 -16.16
N GLY A 492 -4.76 5.05 -16.93
CA GLY A 492 -6.17 5.22 -16.54
C GLY A 492 -6.35 5.92 -15.18
N ASP A 493 -5.47 6.88 -14.87
CA ASP A 493 -5.47 7.65 -13.64
C ASP A 493 -5.43 6.81 -12.35
N ASN A 494 -4.81 5.63 -12.40
CA ASN A 494 -4.71 4.68 -11.29
C ASN A 494 -3.89 5.17 -10.10
N LEU A 495 -2.89 6.03 -10.33
CA LEU A 495 -1.97 6.55 -9.32
C LEU A 495 -1.87 8.08 -9.41
N GLN A 496 -1.71 8.73 -8.26
CA GLN A 496 -1.28 10.12 -8.18
C GLN A 496 0.22 10.14 -7.82
N VAL A 497 1.06 10.82 -8.61
CA VAL A 497 2.50 10.96 -8.38
C VAL A 497 2.84 12.43 -8.24
N CYS A 498 3.25 12.84 -7.04
CA CYS A 498 3.48 14.23 -6.66
C CYS A 498 4.88 14.43 -6.11
N ASN A 499 5.45 15.60 -6.41
CA ASN A 499 6.74 16.04 -5.89
C ASN A 499 6.61 17.49 -5.42
N PRO A 500 5.93 17.72 -4.27
CA PRO A 500 5.65 19.06 -3.78
C PRO A 500 6.95 19.78 -3.42
N SER A 501 7.01 21.08 -3.74
CA SER A 501 8.21 21.88 -3.54
C SER A 501 8.13 22.84 -2.35
N THR A 502 6.96 23.01 -1.71
CA THR A 502 6.79 23.90 -0.55
C THR A 502 6.01 23.22 0.58
N PRO A 503 6.21 23.65 1.84
CA PRO A 503 5.41 23.16 2.98
C PRO A 503 3.90 23.33 2.79
N ALA A 504 3.45 24.44 2.23
CA ALA A 504 2.03 24.70 1.96
C ALA A 504 1.45 23.72 0.92
N GLN A 505 2.20 23.43 -0.15
CA GLN A 505 1.80 22.43 -1.15
C GLN A 505 1.65 21.05 -0.49
N TYR A 506 2.58 20.67 0.39
CA TYR A 506 2.49 19.40 1.11
C TYR A 506 1.30 19.36 2.09
N PHE A 507 1.05 20.45 2.82
CA PHE A 507 -0.14 20.60 3.69
C PHE A 507 -1.43 20.38 2.89
N HIS A 508 -1.58 21.07 1.77
CA HIS A 508 -2.76 20.96 0.90
C HIS A 508 -2.88 19.58 0.25
N LEU A 509 -1.76 18.95 -0.13
CA LEU A 509 -1.74 17.63 -0.75
C LEU A 509 -2.26 16.54 0.20
N LEU A 510 -1.79 16.54 1.45
CA LEU A 510 -2.25 15.58 2.47
C LEU A 510 -3.74 15.73 2.75
N ARG A 511 -4.23 16.96 2.89
CA ARG A 511 -5.65 17.24 3.10
C ARG A 511 -6.49 16.88 1.87
N ARG A 512 -6.00 17.17 0.67
CA ARG A 512 -6.66 16.82 -0.60
C ARG A 512 -6.92 15.32 -0.67
N GLN A 513 -5.97 14.47 -0.27
CA GLN A 513 -6.06 13.00 -0.40
C GLN A 513 -7.33 12.41 0.21
N VAL A 514 -7.81 12.97 1.30
CA VAL A 514 -9.01 12.49 1.98
C VAL A 514 -10.27 13.33 1.73
N LYS A 515 -10.10 14.57 1.29
CA LYS A 515 -11.22 15.48 1.00
C LYS A 515 -11.76 15.37 -0.43
N GLN A 516 -10.99 14.83 -1.35
CA GLN A 516 -11.46 14.55 -2.71
C GLN A 516 -12.51 13.42 -2.71
N PRO A 517 -13.50 13.46 -3.64
CA PRO A 517 -14.62 12.51 -3.62
C PRO A 517 -14.25 11.10 -4.10
N PHE A 518 -13.01 10.83 -4.42
CA PHE A 518 -12.50 9.55 -4.90
C PHE A 518 -11.27 9.12 -4.09
N ARG A 519 -10.87 7.86 -4.26
CA ARG A 519 -9.63 7.32 -3.69
C ARG A 519 -8.76 6.74 -4.79
N LYS A 520 -7.53 7.24 -4.89
CA LYS A 520 -6.43 6.71 -5.70
C LYS A 520 -5.16 6.74 -4.85
N PRO A 521 -4.29 5.76 -4.94
CA PRO A 521 -3.02 5.79 -4.23
C PRO A 521 -2.22 7.04 -4.58
N LEU A 522 -1.59 7.63 -3.57
CA LEU A 522 -0.78 8.84 -3.69
C LEU A 522 0.68 8.53 -3.39
N VAL A 523 1.55 8.74 -4.36
CA VAL A 523 3.00 8.62 -4.22
C VAL A 523 3.58 10.02 -4.09
N VAL A 524 4.21 10.31 -2.95
CA VAL A 524 4.81 11.62 -2.65
C VAL A 524 6.33 11.48 -2.58
N MET A 525 7.01 12.18 -3.47
CA MET A 525 8.46 12.39 -3.36
C MET A 525 8.70 13.39 -2.24
N THR A 526 9.03 12.90 -1.04
CA THR A 526 9.27 13.76 0.13
C THR A 526 10.71 14.27 0.16
N PRO A 527 10.95 15.48 0.68
CA PRO A 527 12.27 16.08 0.67
C PRO A 527 13.16 15.55 1.81
N LYS A 528 14.47 15.76 1.63
CA LYS A 528 15.52 15.58 2.65
C LYS A 528 16.11 16.92 3.06
N SER A 529 16.91 17.56 2.21
CA SER A 529 17.53 18.86 2.52
C SER A 529 16.52 20.00 2.64
N LEU A 530 15.42 19.98 1.88
CA LEU A 530 14.39 21.03 1.98
C LEU A 530 13.69 21.06 3.35
N LEU A 531 13.77 19.99 4.13
CA LEU A 531 13.25 19.98 5.51
C LEU A 531 13.86 21.08 6.39
N ARG A 532 15.05 21.56 6.06
CA ARG A 532 15.79 22.62 6.78
C ARG A 532 16.28 23.75 5.90
N HIS A 533 15.83 23.78 4.65
CA HIS A 533 16.27 24.81 3.70
C HIS A 533 15.59 26.15 4.04
N PRO A 534 16.34 27.25 4.21
CA PRO A 534 15.79 28.52 4.73
C PRO A 534 14.73 29.14 3.82
N ARG A 535 14.72 28.83 2.53
CA ARG A 535 13.71 29.29 1.57
C ARG A 535 12.53 28.32 1.42
N ALA A 536 12.64 27.09 1.92
CA ALA A 536 11.57 26.10 1.86
C ALA A 536 10.64 26.22 3.08
N VAL A 537 10.05 27.37 3.22
CA VAL A 537 9.09 27.74 4.28
C VAL A 537 7.86 28.35 3.64
N SER A 538 6.75 28.36 4.37
CA SER A 538 5.48 28.93 3.92
C SER A 538 4.95 29.93 4.96
N SER A 539 4.08 30.82 4.53
CA SER A 539 3.34 31.71 5.44
C SER A 539 2.08 30.99 5.97
N LEU A 540 1.55 31.47 7.08
CA LEU A 540 0.25 31.02 7.59
C LEU A 540 -0.86 31.28 6.56
N GLY A 541 -0.76 32.40 5.83
CA GLY A 541 -1.69 32.75 4.73
C GLY A 541 -1.76 31.67 3.64
N ASP A 542 -0.63 31.03 3.34
CA ASP A 542 -0.58 29.95 2.35
C ASP A 542 -1.34 28.67 2.79
N LEU A 543 -1.61 28.50 4.09
CA LEU A 543 -2.32 27.36 4.65
C LEU A 543 -3.81 27.66 4.91
N THR A 544 -4.18 28.95 4.96
CA THR A 544 -5.52 29.36 5.38
C THR A 544 -6.55 29.36 4.25
N SER A 545 -6.09 29.46 3.03
CA SER A 545 -6.94 29.52 1.83
C SER A 545 -6.29 28.79 0.66
N GLY A 546 -7.12 28.31 -0.26
CA GLY A 546 -6.65 27.68 -1.47
C GLY A 546 -6.57 26.16 -1.37
N TYR A 547 -5.81 25.60 -2.30
CA TYR A 547 -5.78 24.17 -2.56
C TYR A 547 -4.41 23.76 -3.10
N PHE A 548 -4.16 22.46 -3.17
CA PHE A 548 -2.98 21.92 -3.84
C PHE A 548 -3.00 22.30 -5.34
N ARG A 549 -1.99 23.02 -5.77
CA ARG A 549 -1.79 23.43 -7.17
C ARG A 549 -0.85 22.45 -7.88
N PRO A 550 -1.32 21.73 -8.91
CA PRO A 550 -0.48 20.78 -9.65
C PRO A 550 0.70 21.42 -10.38
N VAL A 551 0.61 22.71 -10.66
CA VAL A 551 1.64 23.50 -11.34
C VAL A 551 1.83 24.83 -10.60
N LEU A 552 3.06 25.17 -10.30
CA LEU A 552 3.46 26.48 -9.82
C LEU A 552 4.37 27.14 -10.86
N ALA A 553 4.16 28.43 -11.10
CA ALA A 553 4.99 29.19 -12.05
C ALA A 553 5.49 30.48 -11.41
N ASP A 554 6.79 30.65 -11.45
CA ASP A 554 7.47 31.91 -11.13
C ASP A 554 7.71 32.67 -12.43
N GLY A 555 6.74 33.55 -12.81
CA GLY A 555 6.77 34.29 -14.06
C GLY A 555 7.86 35.31 -14.12
N GLY A 556 8.57 35.40 -15.24
CA GLY A 556 9.36 36.57 -15.58
C GLY A 556 8.47 37.80 -15.73
N THR A 557 8.88 38.93 -15.19
CA THR A 557 8.18 40.22 -15.33
C THR A 557 8.43 40.90 -16.68
N GLY A 558 9.10 40.21 -17.61
CA GLY A 558 9.49 40.71 -18.93
C GLY A 558 9.17 39.72 -20.05
N LYS A 559 9.73 39.97 -21.23
CA LYS A 559 9.63 39.04 -22.36
C LYS A 559 10.35 37.74 -22.06
N THR A 560 9.58 36.66 -21.85
CA THR A 560 10.15 35.32 -21.59
C THR A 560 10.72 34.73 -22.87
N GLU A 561 12.00 34.36 -22.85
CA GLU A 561 12.66 33.71 -23.98
C GLU A 561 12.77 32.19 -23.79
N ARG A 562 13.02 31.74 -22.56
CA ARG A 562 13.17 30.32 -22.20
C ARG A 562 12.30 29.97 -21.00
N VAL A 563 11.65 28.81 -21.05
CA VAL A 563 10.88 28.23 -19.97
C VAL A 563 11.62 27.00 -19.44
N LEU A 564 11.94 27.00 -18.16
CA LEU A 564 12.53 25.88 -17.44
C LEU A 564 11.42 25.17 -16.67
N VAL A 565 11.08 23.96 -17.07
CA VAL A 565 10.12 23.09 -16.38
C VAL A 565 10.89 22.08 -15.54
N CYS A 566 10.60 21.96 -14.26
CA CYS A 566 11.28 21.05 -13.34
C CYS A 566 10.31 20.49 -12.31
N SER A 567 10.78 19.57 -11.47
CA SER A 567 10.06 19.02 -10.32
C SER A 567 11.01 18.88 -9.13
N GLY A 568 10.47 19.08 -7.91
CA GLY A 568 11.23 18.89 -6.67
C GLY A 568 12.26 19.96 -6.36
N LYS A 569 13.28 19.59 -5.58
CA LYS A 569 14.20 20.54 -4.92
C LYS A 569 15.07 21.39 -5.86
N ILE A 570 15.36 20.91 -7.08
CA ILE A 570 16.19 21.64 -8.05
C ILE A 570 15.67 23.05 -8.34
N CYS A 571 14.38 23.25 -8.18
CA CYS A 571 13.75 24.57 -8.38
C CYS A 571 14.39 25.66 -7.52
N TYR A 572 14.86 25.36 -6.32
CA TYR A 572 15.48 26.33 -5.43
C TYR A 572 16.87 26.78 -5.93
N GLU A 573 17.65 25.84 -6.47
CA GLU A 573 18.95 26.13 -7.03
C GLU A 573 18.81 26.92 -8.34
N LEU A 574 17.82 26.59 -9.17
CA LEU A 574 17.50 27.33 -10.39
C LEU A 574 17.01 28.75 -10.08
N LEU A 575 16.13 28.91 -9.08
CA LEU A 575 15.67 30.21 -8.62
C LEU A 575 16.81 31.07 -8.10
N GLN A 576 17.66 30.52 -7.26
CA GLN A 576 18.82 31.23 -6.73
C GLN A 576 19.74 31.70 -7.84
N ARG A 577 20.11 30.81 -8.78
CA ARG A 577 20.99 31.16 -9.92
C ARG A 577 20.35 32.21 -10.83
N ARG A 578 19.02 32.14 -11.08
CA ARG A 578 18.28 33.14 -11.86
C ARG A 578 18.33 34.51 -11.20
N GLU A 579 18.20 34.58 -9.89
CA GLU A 579 18.31 35.81 -9.10
C GLU A 579 19.73 36.38 -9.16
N ASP A 580 20.75 35.54 -8.91
CA ASP A 580 22.17 35.94 -8.94
C ASP A 580 22.58 36.54 -10.28
N LEU A 581 22.09 35.98 -11.37
CA LEU A 581 22.36 36.45 -12.74
C LEU A 581 21.37 37.51 -13.24
N ARG A 582 20.34 37.86 -12.46
CA ARG A 582 19.26 38.76 -12.87
C ARG A 582 18.61 38.34 -14.20
N ALA A 583 18.46 37.02 -14.42
CA ALA A 583 18.01 36.46 -15.68
C ALA A 583 16.48 36.50 -15.80
N SER A 584 15.92 37.72 -15.94
CA SER A 584 14.49 37.98 -16.00
C SER A 584 13.77 37.40 -17.24
N HIS A 585 14.54 37.03 -18.27
CA HIS A 585 14.04 36.38 -19.49
C HIS A 585 13.74 34.88 -19.30
N LEU A 586 14.02 34.32 -18.13
CA LEU A 586 13.74 32.93 -17.78
C LEU A 586 12.47 32.83 -16.94
N ALA A 587 11.51 32.00 -17.36
CA ALA A 587 10.39 31.58 -16.52
C ALA A 587 10.70 30.19 -15.93
N LEU A 588 10.37 29.99 -14.65
CA LEU A 588 10.47 28.70 -13.98
C LEU A 588 9.09 28.14 -13.72
N VAL A 589 8.86 26.90 -14.13
CA VAL A 589 7.62 26.16 -13.95
C VAL A 589 7.91 24.89 -13.16
N ARG A 590 7.19 24.72 -12.04
CA ARG A 590 7.32 23.56 -11.17
C ARG A 590 6.13 22.65 -11.36
N LEU A 591 6.37 21.37 -11.70
CA LEU A 591 5.35 20.33 -11.65
C LEU A 591 5.32 19.76 -10.25
N GLU A 592 4.31 20.13 -9.49
CA GLU A 592 4.03 19.59 -8.14
C GLU A 592 3.34 18.24 -8.22
N GLN A 593 2.53 18.03 -9.27
CA GLN A 593 1.94 16.75 -9.66
C GLN A 593 2.43 16.37 -11.05
N VAL A 594 3.06 15.19 -11.16
CA VAL A 594 3.55 14.65 -12.43
C VAL A 594 2.49 13.75 -13.08
N ASN A 595 1.79 12.95 -12.27
CA ASN A 595 0.66 12.14 -12.73
C ASN A 595 -0.55 12.26 -11.75
N PRO A 596 -1.79 12.31 -12.22
CA PRO A 596 -2.20 12.59 -13.60
C PRO A 596 -1.59 13.88 -14.14
N PHE A 597 -1.21 13.87 -15.41
CA PHE A 597 -0.47 14.99 -16.01
C PHE A 597 -1.37 16.24 -16.03
N PRO A 598 -0.93 17.40 -15.50
CA PRO A 598 -1.80 18.55 -15.27
C PRO A 598 -2.00 19.38 -16.56
N THR A 599 -2.59 18.75 -17.58
CA THR A 599 -2.73 19.29 -18.94
C THR A 599 -3.41 20.67 -18.95
N LYS A 600 -4.57 20.82 -18.29
CA LYS A 600 -5.34 22.10 -18.29
C LYS A 600 -4.53 23.25 -17.69
N ALA A 601 -3.81 23.00 -16.58
CA ALA A 601 -3.00 24.02 -15.93
C ALA A 601 -1.81 24.44 -16.80
N LEU A 602 -1.18 23.46 -17.47
CA LEU A 602 -0.06 23.70 -18.37
C LEU A 602 -0.49 24.38 -19.68
N GLU A 603 -1.66 24.07 -20.24
CA GLU A 603 -2.24 24.75 -21.41
C GLU A 603 -2.47 26.22 -21.12
N ALA A 604 -3.11 26.53 -19.99
CA ALA A 604 -3.32 27.90 -19.58
C ALA A 604 -2.00 28.68 -19.39
N LEU A 605 -0.97 28.00 -18.88
CA LEU A 605 0.38 28.58 -18.73
C LEU A 605 1.08 28.76 -20.07
N ALA A 606 1.03 27.74 -20.94
CA ALA A 606 1.65 27.79 -22.28
C ALA A 606 1.06 28.92 -23.12
N GLY A 607 -0.24 29.17 -23.03
CA GLY A 607 -0.90 30.34 -23.67
C GLY A 607 -0.30 31.68 -23.21
N ARG A 608 0.00 31.80 -21.91
CA ARG A 608 0.67 33.00 -21.36
C ARG A 608 2.15 33.15 -21.77
N LEU A 609 2.80 32.05 -22.03
CA LEU A 609 4.21 31.96 -22.39
C LEU A 609 4.43 31.59 -23.87
N ALA A 610 3.46 31.87 -24.73
CA ALA A 610 3.46 31.48 -26.16
C ALA A 610 4.68 32.05 -26.94
N GLU A 611 5.19 33.23 -26.54
CA GLU A 611 6.35 33.87 -27.16
C GLU A 611 7.68 33.24 -26.78
N ALA A 612 7.73 32.37 -25.76
CA ALA A 612 8.95 31.70 -25.38
C ALA A 612 9.51 30.84 -26.52
N ARG A 613 10.79 31.05 -26.83
CA ARG A 613 11.46 30.38 -27.94
C ARG A 613 11.84 28.95 -27.61
N GLU A 614 12.22 28.70 -26.35
CA GLU A 614 12.77 27.44 -25.89
C GLU A 614 12.01 26.94 -24.66
N TRP A 615 11.68 25.64 -24.66
CA TRP A 615 11.12 24.93 -23.52
C TRP A 615 12.09 23.82 -23.12
N CYS A 616 12.51 23.80 -21.85
CA CYS A 616 13.44 22.83 -21.32
C CYS A 616 12.79 22.06 -20.16
N TRP A 617 13.03 20.76 -20.12
CA TRP A 617 12.84 19.97 -18.92
C TRP A 617 14.17 19.88 -18.18
N VAL A 618 14.17 20.23 -16.88
CA VAL A 618 15.36 20.21 -16.02
C VAL A 618 15.14 19.23 -14.89
N GLN A 619 15.99 18.22 -14.78
CA GLN A 619 15.94 17.23 -13.68
C GLN A 619 17.32 16.89 -13.14
N GLU A 620 17.38 16.37 -11.91
CA GLU A 620 18.60 15.93 -11.25
C GLU A 620 18.97 14.49 -11.61
N GLU A 621 17.98 13.66 -11.85
CA GLU A 621 18.15 12.24 -12.20
C GLU A 621 18.81 12.07 -13.57
N PRO A 622 19.49 10.93 -13.81
CA PRO A 622 20.00 10.59 -15.13
C PRO A 622 18.90 10.59 -16.21
N GLU A 623 19.27 10.82 -17.47
CA GLU A 623 18.35 10.95 -18.60
C GLU A 623 17.39 9.75 -18.77
N ASN A 624 17.87 8.54 -18.47
CA ASN A 624 17.05 7.32 -18.53
C ASN A 624 16.17 7.10 -17.29
N MET A 625 16.24 7.98 -16.29
CA MET A 625 15.52 7.93 -15.02
C MET A 625 14.71 9.21 -14.82
N GLY A 626 14.05 9.33 -13.66
CA GLY A 626 13.23 10.49 -13.34
C GLY A 626 12.01 10.63 -14.23
N ALA A 627 11.54 11.86 -14.44
CA ALA A 627 10.30 12.11 -15.15
C ALA A 627 10.44 12.38 -16.65
N TRP A 628 11.66 12.53 -17.17
CA TRP A 628 11.91 12.93 -18.55
C TRP A 628 11.12 12.15 -19.60
N ASN A 629 11.20 10.82 -19.56
CA ASN A 629 10.54 9.98 -20.57
C ASN A 629 9.01 10.06 -20.51
N PHE A 630 8.44 10.37 -19.35
CA PHE A 630 7.02 10.56 -19.17
C PHE A 630 6.55 11.95 -19.58
N VAL A 631 7.29 12.99 -19.20
CA VAL A 631 6.91 14.39 -19.40
C VAL A 631 7.16 14.85 -20.85
N ARG A 632 8.28 14.42 -21.46
CA ARG A 632 8.68 14.87 -22.81
C ARG A 632 7.57 14.81 -23.85
N PRO A 633 6.95 13.64 -24.13
CA PRO A 633 5.94 13.56 -25.19
C PRO A 633 4.70 14.39 -24.87
N ARG A 634 4.29 14.47 -23.61
CA ARG A 634 3.11 15.21 -23.16
C ARG A 634 3.32 16.72 -23.27
N LEU A 635 4.45 17.20 -22.77
CA LEU A 635 4.78 18.61 -22.80
C LEU A 635 5.04 19.09 -24.24
N ALA A 636 5.75 18.29 -25.06
CA ALA A 636 5.99 18.64 -26.47
C ALA A 636 4.70 18.74 -27.28
N ALA A 637 3.75 17.82 -27.05
CA ALA A 637 2.43 17.87 -27.68
C ALA A 637 1.65 19.13 -27.27
N LEU A 638 1.70 19.49 -25.98
CA LEU A 638 0.98 20.64 -25.43
C LEU A 638 1.54 21.99 -25.94
N VAL A 639 2.87 22.16 -25.97
CA VAL A 639 3.50 23.43 -26.38
C VAL A 639 3.75 23.52 -27.89
N HIS A 640 3.49 22.44 -28.64
CA HIS A 640 3.77 22.33 -30.08
C HIS A 640 5.22 22.72 -30.47
N LYS A 641 6.18 22.40 -29.57
CA LYS A 641 7.61 22.70 -29.72
C LYS A 641 8.45 21.53 -29.26
N HIS A 642 9.67 21.48 -29.74
CA HIS A 642 10.67 20.58 -29.17
C HIS A 642 10.98 20.97 -27.73
N VAL A 643 10.96 20.00 -26.82
CA VAL A 643 11.37 20.17 -25.43
C VAL A 643 12.79 19.66 -25.28
N ARG A 644 13.68 20.50 -24.80
CA ARG A 644 15.08 20.16 -24.59
C ARG A 644 15.26 19.53 -23.21
N TYR A 645 16.07 18.48 -23.13
CA TYR A 645 16.52 17.89 -21.87
C TYR A 645 17.73 18.66 -21.33
N ILE A 646 17.71 18.95 -20.03
CA ILE A 646 18.85 19.45 -19.25
C ILE A 646 18.94 18.60 -17.98
N GLY A 647 20.02 17.87 -17.83
CA GLY A 647 20.22 16.95 -16.71
C GLY A 647 21.45 16.08 -16.87
N ARG A 648 21.59 15.08 -16.00
CA ARG A 648 22.70 14.13 -16.05
C ARG A 648 22.56 13.20 -17.25
N LYS A 649 23.70 12.72 -17.77
CA LYS A 649 23.72 11.70 -18.81
C LYS A 649 23.08 10.41 -18.31
N ALA A 650 22.59 9.57 -19.23
CA ALA A 650 22.09 8.25 -18.90
C ALA A 650 23.12 7.43 -18.10
N SER A 651 22.65 6.76 -17.06
CA SER A 651 23.47 5.99 -16.15
C SER A 651 22.76 4.77 -15.63
N ALA A 652 23.49 3.70 -15.37
CA ALA A 652 22.95 2.51 -14.68
C ALA A 652 22.73 2.76 -13.17
N SER A 653 23.52 3.64 -12.56
CA SER A 653 23.39 4.09 -11.18
C SER A 653 22.53 5.35 -11.09
N PRO A 654 21.64 5.49 -10.10
CA PRO A 654 20.77 6.67 -9.98
C PRO A 654 21.53 7.93 -9.54
N ALA A 655 22.67 7.79 -8.90
CA ALA A 655 23.45 8.91 -8.38
C ALA A 655 24.94 8.55 -8.29
N PRO A 656 25.85 9.56 -8.36
CA PRO A 656 27.27 9.33 -8.15
C PRO A 656 27.57 8.99 -6.68
N GLY A 657 28.57 8.12 -6.46
CA GLY A 657 29.00 7.69 -5.13
C GLY A 657 29.85 8.71 -4.38
N PHE A 658 30.36 9.75 -5.07
CA PHE A 658 31.25 10.74 -4.48
C PHE A 658 30.63 12.14 -4.48
N HIS A 659 30.65 12.78 -3.33
CA HIS A 659 30.03 14.09 -3.13
C HIS A 659 30.63 15.21 -4.02
N ASN A 660 31.92 15.17 -4.30
CA ASN A 660 32.56 16.12 -5.21
C ASN A 660 32.10 15.95 -6.67
N ILE A 661 31.89 14.70 -7.11
CA ILE A 661 31.37 14.42 -8.46
C ILE A 661 29.92 14.91 -8.54
N TYR A 662 29.11 14.61 -7.51
CA TYR A 662 27.74 15.15 -7.41
C TYR A 662 27.72 16.67 -7.58
N LYS A 663 28.58 17.40 -6.86
CA LYS A 663 28.64 18.87 -6.96
C LYS A 663 29.03 19.37 -8.36
N LEU A 664 29.98 18.72 -9.01
CA LEU A 664 30.39 19.08 -10.38
C LEU A 664 29.25 18.87 -11.38
N GLU A 665 28.57 17.73 -11.29
CA GLU A 665 27.42 17.42 -12.16
C GLU A 665 26.23 18.35 -11.89
N GLN A 666 25.93 18.64 -10.62
CA GLN A 666 24.84 19.54 -10.25
C GLN A 666 25.09 20.96 -10.77
N GLU A 667 26.32 21.45 -10.60
CA GLU A 667 26.71 22.75 -11.15
C GLU A 667 26.65 22.80 -12.68
N ALA A 668 26.98 21.70 -13.36
CA ALA A 668 26.85 21.62 -14.82
C ALA A 668 25.40 21.73 -15.27
N VAL A 669 24.48 21.03 -14.60
CA VAL A 669 23.03 21.08 -14.89
C VAL A 669 22.49 22.51 -14.69
N ILE A 670 22.81 23.15 -13.56
CA ILE A 670 22.33 24.50 -13.26
C ILE A 670 22.96 25.54 -14.26
N SER A 671 24.21 25.39 -14.56
CA SER A 671 24.92 26.29 -15.53
C SER A 671 24.33 26.16 -16.92
N GLU A 672 23.97 24.97 -17.37
CA GLU A 672 23.33 24.73 -18.66
C GLU A 672 21.89 25.30 -18.69
N ALA A 673 21.17 25.20 -17.60
CA ALA A 673 19.78 25.67 -17.50
C ALA A 673 19.70 27.20 -17.46
N VAL A 674 20.48 27.86 -16.63
CA VAL A 674 20.35 29.29 -16.30
C VAL A 674 21.58 30.10 -16.76
N GLY A 675 22.79 29.56 -16.60
CA GLY A 675 24.06 30.21 -16.88
C GLY A 675 25.12 29.86 -15.82
N PRO A 676 26.40 30.10 -16.15
CA PRO A 676 27.51 29.79 -15.24
C PRO A 676 27.41 30.63 -13.96
N LYS A 677 28.06 30.16 -12.93
CA LYS A 677 28.15 30.88 -11.66
C LYS A 677 28.90 32.21 -11.88
N PRO A 678 28.38 33.34 -11.34
CA PRO A 678 29.02 34.65 -11.48
C PRO A 678 30.39 34.72 -10.81
#